data_ef08a63898c37e64edce9316da5d6d15
#
_entry.id   ef08a63898c37e64edce9316da5d6d15
#
_cell.length_a   1.000
_cell.length_b   1.000
_cell.length_c   1.000
_cell.angle_alpha   90.00
_cell.angle_beta   90.00
_cell.angle_gamma   90.00
#
_symmetry.space_group_name_H-M   'P 1'
#
loop_
_entity.id
_entity.type
_entity.pdbx_description
1 polymer ?
#
loop_
_entity_poly.entity_id
_entity_poly.type
_entity_poly.pdbx_seq_one_letter_code
_entity_poly.pdbx_strand_id
1 'polypeptide(L)'
;MLNSAATINKAIDFKYLFAEWKEMFNPSTAGRDLMAGITVAMVALPLNLALAVASGVDPSIGLVTGIVAGVITALFGGQRYAVTGPAAAMAVVLIEIAHGYGLIGIWFVGLVAGLLQIIAGLLRLGRLITYIPMPVIVGFANAIGILVVFNSLGDFFGLPNKVLSEPTDAAHLASTPFIPEFFKDVSILFEKVVVNHSTNYQALSIGILVILVAVLVPKLTKAIPGQLAAIIVASLVASAFHFDVPRIIDLASIPPLDLIPQLPTFPTNLGAEQIQALLVYSLTVFMLGSIESLLSAAVADGMTMSARHRPDQELIGQGLANVCMPFFGGVPVTGVIARTAINISAGARTRLSAIVHSIVLAFMAVTLTKFAEQIPLSALAGILVLTGFRLIEWDEIREIWRGSRTEGWVIIITTVASVAVDLTAGVLAGLLLTCVLFVRQMSSVRLVSEGDDLDERLAVGQQIPSCKFVRTYLVDGPLFFGAVQKFTETILITQDLKAVILHMRAVNVLDMTGVETLLSIHSQLKRSGVRMVIAELPGQPLELLRNSGALKVLGPENYFYDYREALLDVNEKLLTTTCQGCSAGLKSNVKDDGPRDCKLRSALLMDNSKLTKILKARMDRTQKMLTGQFEAIKRDMSRLVPVRGEDDIPEALRETPISTLLKCQNMGQIDSSLSDSPELIIGMCIDYRKSLTLPQNCAYVIRRTGANMQGSEFSLALALSAGIKYMALIAHNHCIMSDPHKKRDDFVKSLSTIHGWEVAEAARFFDKHASSREISDAIDFSVKESRRLSKLFKGATFVPMLFLIEDNMLYLIKDWVEDELGKDPLEIAEDLDVGESLV
;
A
#
# COMPACT_ATOMS: atom_id res chain seq x y z
N MET A 1 22.87 7.01 -21.33
CA MET A 1 23.81 6.72 -20.23
C MET A 1 24.15 7.93 -19.32
N LEU A 2 23.68 9.14 -19.61
CA LEU A 2 24.01 10.34 -18.80
C LEU A 2 22.99 10.69 -17.71
N ASN A 3 21.89 9.94 -17.56
CA ASN A 3 20.90 10.14 -16.48
C ASN A 3 21.11 9.22 -15.25
N SER A 4 22.15 8.39 -15.24
CA SER A 4 22.41 7.44 -14.15
C SER A 4 22.81 8.11 -12.82
N ALA A 5 23.55 9.20 -12.87
CA ALA A 5 24.00 9.90 -11.66
C ALA A 5 22.86 10.63 -10.93
N ALA A 6 21.91 11.21 -11.67
CA ALA A 6 20.73 11.84 -11.07
C ALA A 6 19.75 10.80 -10.47
N THR A 7 19.66 9.61 -11.08
CA THR A 7 18.83 8.51 -10.58
C THR A 7 19.44 7.89 -9.32
N ILE A 8 20.76 7.74 -9.26
CA ILE A 8 21.49 7.24 -8.08
C ILE A 8 21.38 8.25 -6.92
N ASN A 9 21.49 9.54 -7.18
CA ASN A 9 21.35 10.58 -6.16
C ASN A 9 19.92 10.70 -5.59
N LYS A 10 18.89 10.21 -6.33
CA LYS A 10 17.51 10.15 -5.84
C LYS A 10 17.19 8.83 -5.11
N ALA A 11 17.96 7.75 -5.32
CA ALA A 11 17.77 6.47 -4.67
C ALA A 11 18.52 6.39 -3.32
N ILE A 12 19.73 6.95 -3.24
CA ILE A 12 20.48 7.11 -1.99
C ILE A 12 20.30 8.55 -1.54
N ASP A 13 19.45 8.76 -0.54
CA ASP A 13 19.25 10.11 0.00
C ASP A 13 20.33 10.43 1.04
N PHE A 14 21.45 10.91 0.55
CA PHE A 14 22.55 11.35 1.43
C PHE A 14 22.13 12.47 2.39
N LYS A 15 21.21 13.35 2.00
CA LYS A 15 20.71 14.42 2.90
C LYS A 15 20.01 13.80 4.11
N TYR A 16 19.20 12.77 3.87
CA TYR A 16 18.54 12.01 4.93
C TYR A 16 19.53 11.31 5.85
N LEU A 17 20.49 10.56 5.28
CA LEU A 17 21.52 9.89 6.07
C LEU A 17 22.34 10.86 6.92
N PHE A 18 22.73 12.00 6.37
CA PHE A 18 23.44 13.04 7.10
C PHE A 18 22.62 13.62 8.26
N ALA A 19 21.32 13.83 8.06
CA ALA A 19 20.42 14.29 9.11
C ALA A 19 20.31 13.26 10.26
N GLU A 20 20.13 11.98 9.90
CA GLU A 20 20.09 10.88 10.85
C GLU A 20 21.41 10.72 11.62
N TRP A 21 22.55 10.84 10.94
CA TRP A 21 23.86 10.77 11.59
C TRP A 21 24.09 11.92 12.56
N LYS A 22 23.62 13.12 12.23
CA LYS A 22 23.68 14.27 13.14
C LYS A 22 22.84 14.04 14.41
N GLU A 23 21.69 13.40 14.29
CA GLU A 23 20.84 13.05 15.43
C GLU A 23 21.51 12.04 16.39
N MET A 24 22.36 11.13 15.90
CA MET A 24 23.11 10.20 16.75
C MET A 24 23.98 10.88 17.82
N PHE A 25 24.46 12.09 17.55
CA PHE A 25 25.29 12.85 18.47
C PHE A 25 24.49 13.78 19.39
N ASN A 26 23.17 13.64 19.47
CA ASN A 26 22.33 14.45 20.33
C ASN A 26 22.46 13.99 21.80
N PRO A 27 23.03 14.82 22.70
CA PRO A 27 23.24 14.43 24.12
C PRO A 27 21.95 14.07 24.85
N SER A 28 20.80 14.62 24.44
CA SER A 28 19.52 14.37 25.11
C SER A 28 18.98 12.96 24.91
N THR A 29 19.38 12.27 23.83
CA THR A 29 18.95 10.91 23.50
C THR A 29 20.01 9.85 23.77
N ALA A 30 21.30 10.24 23.80
CA ALA A 30 22.45 9.34 23.89
C ALA A 30 22.38 8.37 25.08
N GLY A 31 21.92 8.81 26.24
CA GLY A 31 21.76 7.94 27.41
C GLY A 31 20.72 6.83 27.21
N ARG A 32 19.64 7.14 26.53
CA ARG A 32 18.59 6.13 26.20
C ARG A 32 19.08 5.15 25.14
N ASP A 33 19.77 5.64 24.12
CA ASP A 33 20.34 4.82 23.07
C ASP A 33 21.44 3.90 23.60
N LEU A 34 22.25 4.37 24.54
CA LEU A 34 23.25 3.56 25.24
C LEU A 34 22.59 2.40 26.01
N MET A 35 21.58 2.69 26.82
CA MET A 35 20.87 1.64 27.58
C MET A 35 20.16 0.66 26.66
N ALA A 36 19.52 1.13 25.60
CA ALA A 36 18.87 0.30 24.63
C ALA A 36 19.88 -0.62 23.91
N GLY A 37 20.99 -0.07 23.43
CA GLY A 37 22.04 -0.84 22.78
C GLY A 37 22.65 -1.93 23.68
N ILE A 38 22.90 -1.62 24.95
CA ILE A 38 23.39 -2.61 25.94
C ILE A 38 22.35 -3.74 26.11
N THR A 39 21.08 -3.36 26.29
CA THR A 39 20.00 -4.35 26.48
C THR A 39 19.87 -5.30 25.29
N VAL A 40 19.95 -4.76 24.07
CA VAL A 40 19.88 -5.58 22.86
C VAL A 40 21.12 -6.47 22.70
N ALA A 41 22.32 -5.97 23.03
CA ALA A 41 23.56 -6.76 22.94
C ALA A 41 23.52 -7.97 23.89
N MET A 42 22.98 -7.79 25.10
CA MET A 42 22.82 -8.90 26.05
C MET A 42 21.90 -10.02 25.53
N VAL A 43 20.88 -9.68 24.77
CA VAL A 43 19.98 -10.67 24.13
C VAL A 43 20.61 -11.26 22.88
N ALA A 44 21.32 -10.44 22.11
CA ALA A 44 21.87 -10.83 20.82
C ALA A 44 23.06 -11.79 20.97
N LEU A 45 23.85 -11.72 22.01
CA LEU A 45 25.02 -12.61 22.21
C LEU A 45 24.63 -14.08 22.11
N PRO A 46 23.75 -14.61 22.98
CA PRO A 46 23.40 -16.03 22.92
C PRO A 46 22.66 -16.38 21.63
N LEU A 47 21.85 -15.47 21.11
CA LEU A 47 21.07 -15.73 19.90
C LEU A 47 21.95 -15.79 18.65
N ASN A 48 23.00 -14.97 18.55
CA ASN A 48 23.96 -15.03 17.45
C ASN A 48 24.75 -16.35 17.47
N LEU A 49 25.16 -16.83 18.65
CA LEU A 49 25.82 -18.12 18.79
C LEU A 49 24.89 -19.28 18.36
N ALA A 50 23.65 -19.25 18.86
CA ALA A 50 22.66 -20.29 18.54
C ALA A 50 22.32 -20.31 17.03
N LEU A 51 22.15 -19.15 16.40
CA LEU A 51 21.83 -19.07 14.98
C LEU A 51 23.01 -19.44 14.09
N ALA A 52 24.26 -19.20 14.49
CA ALA A 52 25.43 -19.70 13.78
C ALA A 52 25.47 -21.23 13.79
N VAL A 53 25.29 -21.84 14.95
CA VAL A 53 25.21 -23.32 15.08
C VAL A 53 24.05 -23.85 14.24
N ALA A 54 22.87 -23.24 14.32
CA ALA A 54 21.72 -23.66 13.51
C ALA A 54 21.93 -23.48 12.00
N SER A 55 22.85 -22.58 11.60
CA SER A 55 23.25 -22.39 10.18
C SER A 55 24.36 -23.37 9.74
N GLY A 56 24.81 -24.24 10.60
CA GLY A 56 25.89 -25.19 10.31
C GLY A 56 27.28 -24.55 10.23
N VAL A 57 27.49 -23.38 10.87
CA VAL A 57 28.77 -22.65 10.89
C VAL A 57 29.28 -22.45 12.30
N ASP A 58 30.57 -22.11 12.43
CA ASP A 58 31.19 -21.86 13.72
C ASP A 58 30.44 -20.76 14.50
N PRO A 59 30.27 -20.94 15.83
CA PRO A 59 29.57 -19.94 16.67
C PRO A 59 30.17 -18.53 16.60
N SER A 60 31.49 -18.42 16.46
CA SER A 60 32.22 -17.16 16.31
C SER A 60 31.78 -16.35 15.11
N ILE A 61 31.41 -17.01 14.01
CA ILE A 61 30.94 -16.39 12.77
C ILE A 61 29.63 -15.61 13.04
N GLY A 62 28.75 -16.15 13.87
CA GLY A 62 27.52 -15.44 14.27
C GLY A 62 27.78 -14.15 15.06
N LEU A 63 28.82 -14.12 15.87
CA LEU A 63 29.22 -12.91 16.61
C LEU A 63 29.79 -11.85 15.66
N VAL A 64 30.74 -12.22 14.80
CA VAL A 64 31.29 -11.33 13.77
C VAL A 64 30.18 -10.75 12.90
N THR A 65 29.27 -11.63 12.46
CA THR A 65 28.12 -11.24 11.64
C THR A 65 27.25 -10.18 12.34
N GLY A 66 26.86 -10.39 13.61
CA GLY A 66 26.03 -9.43 14.34
C GLY A 66 26.73 -8.09 14.61
N ILE A 67 28.06 -8.12 14.85
CA ILE A 67 28.86 -6.90 15.08
C ILE A 67 28.94 -6.07 13.81
N VAL A 68 29.40 -6.65 12.71
CA VAL A 68 29.68 -5.93 11.46
C VAL A 68 28.39 -5.46 10.80
N ALA A 69 27.40 -6.36 10.70
CA ALA A 69 26.11 -6.02 10.11
C ALA A 69 25.39 -4.90 10.85
N GLY A 70 25.41 -4.96 12.18
CA GLY A 70 24.77 -3.93 13.00
C GLY A 70 25.35 -2.53 12.78
N VAL A 71 26.66 -2.40 12.59
CA VAL A 71 27.29 -1.11 12.26
C VAL A 71 26.90 -0.65 10.85
N ILE A 72 27.02 -1.52 9.84
CA ILE A 72 26.77 -1.15 8.44
C ILE A 72 25.33 -0.72 8.25
N THR A 73 24.38 -1.49 8.76
CA THR A 73 22.96 -1.15 8.60
C THR A 73 22.52 0.05 9.45
N ALA A 74 23.12 0.27 10.61
CA ALA A 74 22.91 1.49 11.38
C ALA A 74 23.36 2.74 10.61
N LEU A 75 24.43 2.65 9.84
CA LEU A 75 24.93 3.77 9.05
C LEU A 75 24.15 3.99 7.75
N PHE A 76 23.80 2.91 7.03
CA PHE A 76 23.31 2.99 5.65
C PHE A 76 21.85 2.53 5.48
N GLY A 77 21.21 1.93 6.48
CA GLY A 77 19.83 1.45 6.41
C GLY A 77 18.80 2.56 6.34
N GLY A 78 17.58 2.22 5.97
CA GLY A 78 16.44 3.13 5.87
C GLY A 78 15.60 3.22 7.15
N GLN A 79 15.82 2.32 8.13
CA GLN A 79 15.12 2.29 9.41
C GLN A 79 16.02 2.75 10.55
N ARG A 80 15.48 3.61 11.40
CA ARG A 80 16.23 4.25 12.52
C ARG A 80 16.54 3.28 13.66
N TYR A 81 15.66 2.32 13.91
CA TYR A 81 15.70 1.43 15.08
C TYR A 81 16.13 0.00 14.75
N ALA A 82 16.34 -0.32 13.48
CA ALA A 82 16.64 -1.67 13.04
C ALA A 82 17.93 -2.20 13.68
N VAL A 83 17.85 -3.43 14.17
CA VAL A 83 19.01 -4.19 14.62
C VAL A 83 19.16 -5.42 13.71
N THR A 84 20.22 -5.40 12.91
CA THR A 84 20.53 -6.41 11.92
C THR A 84 21.51 -7.45 12.48
N GLY A 85 21.39 -8.68 12.02
CA GLY A 85 22.27 -9.76 12.39
C GLY A 85 21.82 -11.10 11.81
N PRO A 86 22.42 -12.24 12.25
CA PRO A 86 21.93 -13.55 11.90
C PRO A 86 20.45 -13.69 12.27
N ALA A 87 19.65 -14.30 11.39
CA ALA A 87 18.23 -14.48 11.56
C ALA A 87 17.83 -15.96 11.46
N ALA A 88 16.77 -16.31 12.18
CA ALA A 88 16.27 -17.68 12.24
C ALA A 88 15.82 -18.18 10.85
N ALA A 89 15.18 -17.33 10.06
CA ALA A 89 14.78 -17.63 8.71
C ALA A 89 15.96 -17.93 7.78
N MET A 90 17.05 -17.16 7.93
CA MET A 90 18.28 -17.40 7.16
C MET A 90 18.95 -18.71 7.54
N ALA A 91 18.97 -19.08 8.84
CA ALA A 91 19.62 -20.28 9.30
C ALA A 91 19.09 -21.54 8.60
N VAL A 92 17.80 -21.59 8.31
CA VAL A 92 17.17 -22.73 7.60
C VAL A 92 17.76 -22.93 6.19
N VAL A 93 17.98 -21.84 5.46
CA VAL A 93 18.56 -21.90 4.10
C VAL A 93 20.07 -22.10 4.16
N LEU A 94 20.74 -21.46 5.11
CA LEU A 94 22.19 -21.49 5.23
C LEU A 94 22.72 -22.87 5.62
N ILE A 95 21.97 -23.67 6.40
CA ILE A 95 22.40 -25.01 6.78
C ILE A 95 22.52 -25.94 5.56
N GLU A 96 21.61 -25.85 4.59
CA GLU A 96 21.66 -26.60 3.33
C GLU A 96 22.87 -26.20 2.50
N ILE A 97 23.14 -24.88 2.40
CA ILE A 97 24.31 -24.37 1.69
C ILE A 97 25.59 -24.79 2.39
N ALA A 98 25.62 -24.76 3.73
CA ALA A 98 26.77 -25.20 4.53
C ALA A 98 27.10 -26.66 4.27
N HIS A 99 26.11 -27.55 4.23
CA HIS A 99 26.31 -28.98 3.97
C HIS A 99 26.76 -29.26 2.53
N GLY A 100 26.17 -28.56 1.53
CA GLY A 100 26.49 -28.83 0.12
C GLY A 100 27.74 -28.14 -0.40
N TYR A 101 28.02 -26.91 0.05
CA TYR A 101 29.03 -26.01 -0.54
C TYR A 101 30.00 -25.42 0.50
N GLY A 102 29.79 -25.70 1.78
CA GLY A 102 30.60 -25.15 2.87
C GLY A 102 30.44 -23.62 3.04
N LEU A 103 31.31 -23.02 3.83
CA LEU A 103 31.30 -21.58 4.14
C LEU A 103 31.54 -20.73 2.88
N ILE A 104 32.30 -21.21 1.92
CA ILE A 104 32.59 -20.51 0.65
C ILE A 104 31.30 -20.35 -0.19
N GLY A 105 30.43 -21.37 -0.19
CA GLY A 105 29.11 -21.28 -0.83
C GLY A 105 28.22 -20.24 -0.16
N ILE A 106 28.22 -20.16 1.17
CA ILE A 106 27.49 -19.16 1.96
C ILE A 106 27.96 -17.73 1.58
N TRP A 107 29.27 -17.51 1.47
CA TRP A 107 29.83 -16.22 1.09
C TRP A 107 29.43 -15.80 -0.32
N PHE A 108 29.48 -16.74 -1.28
CA PHE A 108 29.05 -16.48 -2.65
C PHE A 108 27.55 -16.05 -2.67
N VAL A 109 26.71 -16.83 -2.02
CA VAL A 109 25.26 -16.55 -1.93
C VAL A 109 25.00 -15.20 -1.26
N GLY A 110 25.71 -14.89 -0.15
CA GLY A 110 25.57 -13.62 0.54
C GLY A 110 25.96 -12.42 -0.32
N LEU A 111 27.07 -12.53 -1.06
CA LEU A 111 27.53 -11.49 -1.98
C LEU A 111 26.50 -11.22 -3.08
N VAL A 112 26.04 -12.27 -3.77
CA VAL A 112 25.09 -12.15 -4.87
C VAL A 112 23.74 -11.62 -4.37
N ALA A 113 23.23 -12.14 -3.25
CA ALA A 113 22.00 -11.68 -2.63
C ALA A 113 22.09 -10.20 -2.22
N GLY A 114 23.23 -9.79 -1.64
CA GLY A 114 23.49 -8.40 -1.27
C GLY A 114 23.51 -7.46 -2.48
N LEU A 115 24.15 -7.87 -3.59
CA LEU A 115 24.12 -7.11 -4.84
C LEU A 115 22.70 -7.01 -5.40
N LEU A 116 21.90 -8.07 -5.37
CA LEU A 116 20.51 -8.04 -5.79
C LEU A 116 19.68 -7.08 -4.91
N GLN A 117 19.92 -7.03 -3.60
CA GLN A 117 19.26 -6.10 -2.68
C GLN A 117 19.60 -4.64 -3.02
N ILE A 118 20.88 -4.34 -3.29
CA ILE A 118 21.30 -2.99 -3.71
C ILE A 118 20.62 -2.61 -5.01
N ILE A 119 20.64 -3.51 -6.01
CA ILE A 119 19.97 -3.27 -7.30
C ILE A 119 18.46 -3.03 -7.10
N ALA A 120 17.80 -3.86 -6.28
CA ALA A 120 16.39 -3.71 -5.97
C ALA A 120 16.09 -2.35 -5.31
N GLY A 121 16.91 -1.91 -4.36
CA GLY A 121 16.80 -0.60 -3.73
C GLY A 121 17.00 0.55 -4.73
N LEU A 122 18.01 0.46 -5.62
CA LEU A 122 18.26 1.45 -6.67
C LEU A 122 17.11 1.52 -7.69
N LEU A 123 16.50 0.39 -8.02
CA LEU A 123 15.31 0.29 -8.88
C LEU A 123 14.00 0.66 -8.16
N ARG A 124 14.06 1.02 -6.87
CA ARG A 124 12.91 1.39 -6.04
C ARG A 124 11.88 0.27 -5.88
N LEU A 125 12.33 -0.97 -5.87
CA LEU A 125 11.48 -2.13 -5.68
C LEU A 125 11.09 -2.38 -4.20
N GLY A 126 11.69 -1.65 -3.25
CA GLY A 126 11.36 -1.74 -1.83
C GLY A 126 9.88 -1.49 -1.53
N ARG A 127 9.24 -0.63 -2.32
CA ARG A 127 7.79 -0.37 -2.21
C ARG A 127 6.91 -1.54 -2.65
N LEU A 128 7.40 -2.45 -3.50
CA LEU A 128 6.61 -3.58 -3.97
C LEU A 128 6.29 -4.57 -2.84
N ILE A 129 7.12 -4.64 -1.83
CA ILE A 129 6.90 -5.53 -0.67
C ILE A 129 5.66 -5.12 0.13
N THR A 130 5.27 -3.83 0.10
CA THR A 130 4.02 -3.37 0.73
C THR A 130 2.77 -4.00 0.09
N TYR A 131 2.89 -4.62 -1.07
CA TYR A 131 1.79 -5.34 -1.74
C TYR A 131 1.71 -6.82 -1.38
N ILE A 132 2.64 -7.34 -0.55
CA ILE A 132 2.54 -8.72 -0.08
C ILE A 132 1.39 -8.80 0.95
N PRO A 133 0.39 -9.66 0.71
CA PRO A 133 -0.77 -9.77 1.59
C PRO A 133 -0.39 -10.34 2.97
N MET A 134 -1.01 -9.80 4.02
CA MET A 134 -0.77 -10.24 5.41
C MET A 134 -0.88 -11.77 5.61
N PRO A 135 -1.86 -12.51 5.04
CA PRO A 135 -1.94 -13.95 5.18
C PRO A 135 -0.70 -14.70 4.67
N VAL A 136 -0.03 -14.20 3.62
CA VAL A 136 1.21 -14.79 3.09
C VAL A 136 2.36 -14.58 4.08
N ILE A 137 2.45 -13.39 4.67
CA ILE A 137 3.48 -13.04 5.67
C ILE A 137 3.31 -13.91 6.91
N VAL A 138 2.10 -14.04 7.44
CA VAL A 138 1.79 -14.89 8.60
C VAL A 138 2.11 -16.36 8.29
N GLY A 139 1.69 -16.86 7.12
CA GLY A 139 2.00 -18.23 6.70
C GLY A 139 3.50 -18.50 6.59
N PHE A 140 4.26 -17.55 6.09
CA PHE A 140 5.72 -17.60 5.99
C PHE A 140 6.39 -17.57 7.38
N ALA A 141 5.98 -16.67 8.28
CA ALA A 141 6.51 -16.60 9.65
C ALA A 141 6.26 -17.91 10.42
N ASN A 142 5.07 -18.50 10.25
CA ASN A 142 4.73 -19.79 10.85
C ASN A 142 5.62 -20.92 10.34
N ALA A 143 5.88 -20.97 9.03
CA ALA A 143 6.76 -21.96 8.45
C ALA A 143 8.18 -21.86 9.02
N ILE A 144 8.73 -20.65 9.11
CA ILE A 144 10.03 -20.40 9.75
C ILE A 144 10.01 -20.89 11.19
N GLY A 145 8.97 -20.55 11.96
CA GLY A 145 8.82 -21.01 13.34
C GLY A 145 8.88 -22.52 13.46
N ILE A 146 8.15 -23.24 12.61
CA ILE A 146 8.12 -24.71 12.56
C ILE A 146 9.50 -25.28 12.21
N LEU A 147 10.13 -24.76 11.15
CA LEU A 147 11.43 -25.24 10.68
C LEU A 147 12.54 -24.99 11.71
N VAL A 148 12.55 -23.82 12.37
CA VAL A 148 13.52 -23.49 13.42
C VAL A 148 13.36 -24.41 14.63
N VAL A 149 12.12 -24.68 15.06
CA VAL A 149 11.87 -25.66 16.14
C VAL A 149 12.42 -26.99 15.71
N PHE A 150 12.05 -27.48 14.54
CA PHE A 150 12.40 -28.80 14.05
C PHE A 150 13.93 -29.01 13.94
N ASN A 151 14.63 -28.08 13.29
CA ASN A 151 16.07 -28.12 13.11
C ASN A 151 16.84 -28.07 14.44
N SER A 152 16.23 -27.51 15.49
CA SER A 152 16.86 -27.45 16.82
C SER A 152 16.56 -28.68 17.71
N LEU A 153 15.64 -29.57 17.32
CA LEU A 153 15.26 -30.71 18.16
C LEU A 153 16.40 -31.72 18.35
N GLY A 154 17.27 -31.88 17.36
CA GLY A 154 18.44 -32.75 17.48
C GLY A 154 19.32 -32.39 18.69
N ASP A 155 19.76 -31.14 18.76
CA ASP A 155 20.57 -30.61 19.85
C ASP A 155 19.78 -30.51 21.17
N PHE A 156 18.46 -30.24 21.10
CA PHE A 156 17.58 -30.22 22.26
C PHE A 156 17.47 -31.54 22.97
N PHE A 157 17.43 -32.66 22.21
CA PHE A 157 17.44 -34.03 22.74
C PHE A 157 18.86 -34.55 22.99
N GLY A 158 19.90 -33.76 22.65
CA GLY A 158 21.29 -34.12 22.83
C GLY A 158 21.72 -35.25 21.91
N LEU A 159 21.18 -35.33 20.69
CA LEU A 159 21.59 -36.34 19.70
C LEU A 159 22.91 -35.91 19.08
N PRO A 160 23.93 -36.81 18.94
CA PRO A 160 25.17 -36.44 18.28
C PRO A 160 24.95 -36.12 16.79
N ASN A 161 25.57 -35.06 16.28
CA ASN A 161 25.41 -34.60 14.88
C ASN A 161 25.75 -35.70 13.85
N LYS A 162 26.63 -36.63 14.16
CA LYS A 162 26.93 -37.81 13.32
C LYS A 162 25.74 -38.76 13.14
N VAL A 163 24.79 -38.73 14.06
CA VAL A 163 23.66 -39.66 14.08
C VAL A 163 22.60 -39.30 13.06
N LEU A 164 22.51 -38.04 12.67
CA LEU A 164 21.59 -37.59 11.59
C LEU A 164 22.10 -37.99 10.18
N SER A 165 23.39 -38.30 10.03
CA SER A 165 24.02 -38.65 8.75
C SER A 165 24.24 -40.14 8.52
N GLU A 166 23.97 -41.01 9.51
CA GLU A 166 24.07 -42.45 9.31
C GLU A 166 22.81 -43.03 8.66
N PRO A 167 22.96 -43.94 7.66
CA PRO A 167 21.83 -44.61 7.03
C PRO A 167 21.13 -45.52 8.05
N THR A 168 19.98 -45.13 8.50
CA THR A 168 19.05 -45.95 9.29
C THR A 168 18.12 -46.75 8.38
N ASP A 169 17.36 -47.72 8.92
CA ASP A 169 16.36 -48.52 8.17
C ASP A 169 15.25 -47.59 7.55
N ALA A 170 15.09 -46.36 8.04
CA ALA A 170 14.32 -45.30 7.39
C ALA A 170 14.91 -44.86 6.02
N ALA A 171 16.13 -45.29 5.66
CA ALA A 171 16.71 -45.07 4.34
C ALA A 171 15.86 -45.67 3.19
N HIS A 172 14.99 -46.63 3.46
CA HIS A 172 14.01 -47.10 2.49
C HIS A 172 12.93 -46.07 2.17
N LEU A 173 12.54 -45.21 3.11
CA LEU A 173 11.69 -44.07 2.85
C LEU A 173 12.43 -42.94 2.12
N ALA A 174 13.75 -42.83 2.33
CA ALA A 174 14.61 -41.84 1.67
C ALA A 174 14.74 -42.06 0.15
N SER A 175 14.49 -43.27 -0.34
CA SER A 175 14.57 -43.61 -1.77
C SER A 175 13.28 -43.29 -2.55
N THR A 176 12.20 -42.85 -1.90
CA THR A 176 10.95 -42.46 -2.59
C THR A 176 11.02 -41.02 -3.05
N PRO A 177 10.98 -40.76 -4.38
CA PRO A 177 11.17 -39.40 -4.94
C PRO A 177 10.03 -38.42 -4.67
N PHE A 178 8.96 -38.83 -3.99
CA PHE A 178 7.75 -38.04 -3.76
C PHE A 178 7.57 -37.55 -2.32
N ILE A 179 8.44 -37.92 -1.37
CA ILE A 179 8.31 -37.51 0.03
C ILE A 179 9.25 -36.30 0.24
N PRO A 180 8.71 -35.11 0.62
CA PRO A 180 9.51 -33.94 0.94
C PRO A 180 10.54 -34.23 2.03
N GLU A 181 11.73 -33.65 1.94
CA GLU A 181 12.86 -33.90 2.86
C GLU A 181 12.46 -33.64 4.32
N PHE A 182 11.67 -32.62 4.60
CA PHE A 182 11.17 -32.38 5.95
C PHE A 182 10.51 -33.61 6.60
N PHE A 183 9.66 -34.33 5.86
CA PHE A 183 8.99 -35.51 6.41
C PHE A 183 9.95 -36.70 6.60
N LYS A 184 11.02 -36.80 5.80
CA LYS A 184 12.09 -37.77 5.99
C LYS A 184 12.83 -37.48 7.29
N ASP A 185 13.20 -36.22 7.51
CA ASP A 185 13.92 -35.82 8.73
C ASP A 185 13.06 -35.99 9.98
N VAL A 186 11.74 -35.71 9.89
CA VAL A 186 10.77 -35.97 10.96
C VAL A 186 10.76 -37.47 11.28
N SER A 187 10.73 -38.35 10.27
CA SER A 187 10.70 -39.79 10.49
C SER A 187 11.99 -40.32 11.14
N ILE A 188 13.16 -39.81 10.72
CA ILE A 188 14.46 -40.14 11.30
C ILE A 188 14.56 -39.69 12.75
N LEU A 189 14.11 -38.45 13.04
CA LEU A 189 14.10 -37.93 14.41
C LEU A 189 13.17 -38.74 15.31
N PHE A 190 11.97 -39.08 14.83
CA PHE A 190 11.02 -39.89 15.55
C PHE A 190 11.55 -41.26 15.86
N GLU A 191 12.16 -41.95 14.87
CA GLU A 191 12.77 -43.26 15.05
C GLU A 191 13.87 -43.21 16.13
N LYS A 192 14.77 -42.21 16.07
CA LYS A 192 15.89 -42.10 17.01
C LYS A 192 15.45 -41.72 18.43
N VAL A 193 14.48 -40.79 18.58
CA VAL A 193 14.02 -40.34 19.89
C VAL A 193 13.09 -41.34 20.54
N VAL A 194 12.15 -41.91 19.77
CA VAL A 194 11.05 -42.72 20.31
C VAL A 194 11.34 -44.22 20.24
N VAL A 195 11.89 -44.71 19.13
CA VAL A 195 12.12 -46.14 18.92
C VAL A 195 13.47 -46.56 19.52
N ASN A 196 14.55 -45.84 19.23
CA ASN A 196 15.90 -46.20 19.65
C ASN A 196 16.29 -45.64 21.03
N HIS A 197 15.43 -44.85 21.67
CA HIS A 197 15.67 -44.21 22.98
C HIS A 197 17.04 -43.52 23.11
N SER A 198 17.53 -42.92 22.05
CA SER A 198 18.87 -42.31 21.98
C SER A 198 18.94 -40.93 22.65
N THR A 199 17.90 -40.51 23.37
CA THR A 199 17.78 -39.20 24.01
C THR A 199 18.75 -39.08 25.18
N ASN A 200 19.55 -38.01 25.19
CA ASN A 200 20.32 -37.62 26.37
C ASN A 200 19.40 -36.83 27.34
N TYR A 201 18.96 -37.50 28.41
CA TYR A 201 18.05 -36.88 29.40
C TYR A 201 18.66 -35.67 30.14
N GLN A 202 20.00 -35.59 30.23
CA GLN A 202 20.69 -34.46 30.82
C GLN A 202 20.57 -33.23 29.88
N ALA A 203 20.82 -33.45 28.58
CA ALA A 203 20.63 -32.39 27.57
C ALA A 203 19.17 -31.91 27.51
N LEU A 204 18.22 -32.84 27.50
CA LEU A 204 16.79 -32.51 27.53
C LEU A 204 16.42 -31.71 28.78
N SER A 205 16.96 -32.08 29.97
CA SER A 205 16.67 -31.33 31.20
C SER A 205 17.20 -29.89 31.14
N ILE A 206 18.37 -29.68 30.54
CA ILE A 206 18.95 -28.34 30.32
C ILE A 206 18.11 -27.54 29.33
N GLY A 207 17.68 -28.15 28.24
CA GLY A 207 16.80 -27.49 27.26
C GLY A 207 15.47 -27.03 27.88
N ILE A 208 14.81 -27.87 28.67
CA ILE A 208 13.59 -27.55 29.41
C ILE A 208 13.85 -26.44 30.46
N LEU A 209 14.94 -26.52 31.21
CA LEU A 209 15.35 -25.52 32.19
C LEU A 209 15.48 -24.14 31.53
N VAL A 210 16.13 -24.09 30.37
CA VAL A 210 16.30 -22.85 29.61
C VAL A 210 14.95 -22.25 29.22
N ILE A 211 14.04 -23.02 28.68
CA ILE A 211 12.69 -22.54 28.33
C ILE A 211 11.97 -22.02 29.58
N LEU A 212 12.00 -22.75 30.67
CA LEU A 212 11.40 -22.32 31.93
C LEU A 212 11.96 -21.00 32.43
N VAL A 213 13.29 -20.86 32.54
CA VAL A 213 13.96 -19.66 33.03
C VAL A 213 13.69 -18.49 32.08
N ALA A 214 13.78 -18.69 30.75
CA ALA A 214 13.55 -17.66 29.75
C ALA A 214 12.10 -17.10 29.77
N VAL A 215 11.13 -17.91 30.20
CA VAL A 215 9.71 -17.51 30.34
C VAL A 215 9.41 -16.91 31.71
N LEU A 216 10.03 -17.42 32.80
CA LEU A 216 9.70 -17.01 34.16
C LEU A 216 10.44 -15.73 34.58
N VAL A 217 11.73 -15.58 34.22
CA VAL A 217 12.55 -14.42 34.63
C VAL A 217 11.93 -13.08 34.19
N PRO A 218 11.42 -12.89 32.96
CA PRO A 218 10.79 -11.62 32.60
C PRO A 218 9.51 -11.30 33.38
N LYS A 219 8.87 -12.30 33.99
CA LYS A 219 7.70 -12.11 34.87
C LYS A 219 8.10 -11.67 36.28
N LEU A 220 9.30 -12.03 36.72
CA LEU A 220 9.84 -11.68 38.05
C LEU A 220 10.58 -10.35 38.03
N THR A 221 11.38 -10.09 37.00
CA THR A 221 12.15 -8.87 36.83
C THR A 221 12.29 -8.47 35.38
N LYS A 222 12.17 -7.16 35.11
CA LYS A 222 12.42 -6.56 33.80
C LYS A 222 13.89 -6.11 33.63
N ALA A 223 14.71 -6.24 34.67
CA ALA A 223 16.08 -5.76 34.62
C ALA A 223 17.04 -6.67 33.86
N ILE A 224 16.74 -7.99 33.78
CA ILE A 224 17.60 -8.98 33.15
C ILE A 224 16.82 -9.64 32.02
N PRO A 225 17.37 -9.66 30.77
CA PRO A 225 16.76 -10.40 29.69
C PRO A 225 16.65 -11.89 30.01
N GLY A 226 15.45 -12.47 29.83
CA GLY A 226 15.20 -13.87 30.20
C GLY A 226 16.08 -14.88 29.48
N GLN A 227 16.41 -14.63 28.21
CA GLN A 227 17.31 -15.51 27.44
C GLN A 227 18.73 -15.53 27.98
N LEU A 228 19.26 -14.37 28.36
CA LEU A 228 20.58 -14.29 28.99
C LEU A 228 20.59 -15.01 30.33
N ALA A 229 19.61 -14.76 31.20
CA ALA A 229 19.47 -15.43 32.47
C ALA A 229 19.38 -16.96 32.31
N ALA A 230 18.62 -17.40 31.32
CA ALA A 230 18.44 -18.83 31.03
C ALA A 230 19.76 -19.52 30.69
N ILE A 231 20.59 -18.92 29.83
CA ILE A 231 21.88 -19.47 29.46
C ILE A 231 22.84 -19.50 30.65
N ILE A 232 22.90 -18.44 31.44
CA ILE A 232 23.76 -18.39 32.64
C ILE A 232 23.36 -19.49 33.59
N VAL A 233 22.09 -19.63 33.90
CA VAL A 233 21.57 -20.66 34.82
C VAL A 233 21.84 -22.05 34.26
N ALA A 234 21.58 -22.29 32.99
CA ALA A 234 21.81 -23.58 32.35
C ALA A 234 23.29 -23.99 32.35
N SER A 235 24.20 -23.06 32.01
CA SER A 235 25.63 -23.29 32.04
C SER A 235 26.16 -23.57 33.46
N LEU A 236 25.66 -22.81 34.46
CA LEU A 236 26.02 -23.05 35.88
C LEU A 236 25.52 -24.42 36.38
N VAL A 237 24.27 -24.79 36.06
CA VAL A 237 23.69 -26.08 36.42
C VAL A 237 24.48 -27.23 35.77
N ALA A 238 24.72 -27.15 34.45
CA ALA A 238 25.48 -28.17 33.71
C ALA A 238 26.89 -28.33 34.26
N SER A 239 27.54 -27.24 34.68
CA SER A 239 28.89 -27.28 35.29
C SER A 239 28.86 -27.80 36.72
N ALA A 240 27.94 -27.31 37.60
CA ALA A 240 27.84 -27.70 38.97
C ALA A 240 27.50 -29.19 39.19
N PHE A 241 26.62 -29.73 38.33
CA PHE A 241 26.22 -31.13 38.40
C PHE A 241 27.05 -32.05 37.48
N HIS A 242 28.10 -31.50 36.82
CA HIS A 242 29.00 -32.23 35.91
C HIS A 242 28.22 -33.03 34.85
N PHE A 243 27.19 -32.40 34.25
CA PHE A 243 26.40 -33.03 33.20
C PHE A 243 27.24 -33.30 31.97
N ASP A 244 27.12 -34.53 31.44
CA ASP A 244 27.76 -34.93 30.20
C ASP A 244 26.91 -34.53 29.02
N VAL A 245 27.04 -33.28 28.64
CA VAL A 245 26.26 -32.62 27.55
C VAL A 245 27.23 -31.95 26.60
N PRO A 246 26.99 -32.03 25.27
CA PRO A 246 27.80 -31.33 24.27
C PRO A 246 27.77 -29.81 24.51
N ARG A 247 28.95 -29.18 24.48
CA ARG A 247 29.15 -27.74 24.67
C ARG A 247 29.68 -27.10 23.40
N ILE A 248 29.67 -25.78 23.32
CA ILE A 248 30.21 -25.06 22.17
C ILE A 248 31.65 -25.40 21.90
N ILE A 249 32.47 -25.54 22.96
CA ILE A 249 33.90 -25.92 22.82
C ILE A 249 34.11 -27.28 22.15
N ASP A 250 33.12 -28.18 22.25
CA ASP A 250 33.19 -29.51 21.63
C ASP A 250 32.96 -29.47 20.12
N LEU A 251 32.29 -28.39 19.62
CA LEU A 251 32.14 -28.12 18.20
C LEU A 251 33.35 -27.39 17.63
N ALA A 252 33.74 -26.29 18.24
CA ALA A 252 34.90 -25.50 17.88
C ALA A 252 35.34 -24.60 19.03
N SER A 253 36.62 -24.40 19.24
CA SER A 253 37.12 -23.32 20.08
C SER A 253 36.83 -21.99 19.40
N ILE A 254 36.26 -21.04 20.13
CA ILE A 254 35.99 -19.71 19.59
C ILE A 254 37.34 -19.00 19.40
N PRO A 255 37.78 -18.75 18.13
CA PRO A 255 39.06 -18.09 17.89
C PRO A 255 38.95 -16.62 18.39
N PRO A 256 40.08 -15.95 18.63
CA PRO A 256 40.10 -14.53 18.90
C PRO A 256 39.33 -13.78 17.79
N LEU A 257 38.47 -12.82 18.20
CA LEU A 257 37.65 -12.07 17.28
C LEU A 257 38.55 -11.37 16.23
N ASP A 258 38.50 -11.80 14.98
CA ASP A 258 39.18 -11.17 13.89
C ASP A 258 38.18 -10.32 13.09
N LEU A 259 38.30 -9.00 13.21
CA LEU A 259 37.49 -8.00 12.49
C LEU A 259 38.31 -7.36 11.35
N ILE A 260 39.44 -7.95 10.97
CA ILE A 260 40.22 -7.46 9.84
C ILE A 260 39.59 -7.99 8.55
N PRO A 261 39.21 -7.12 7.62
CA PRO A 261 38.61 -7.56 6.36
C PRO A 261 39.63 -8.33 5.54
N GLN A 262 39.24 -9.52 5.10
CA GLN A 262 40.05 -10.39 4.25
C GLN A 262 39.35 -10.63 2.91
N LEU A 263 40.12 -10.83 1.84
CA LEU A 263 39.51 -11.17 0.56
C LEU A 263 38.93 -12.58 0.63
N PRO A 264 37.62 -12.73 0.40
CA PRO A 264 37.00 -14.05 0.43
C PRO A 264 37.52 -14.89 -0.74
N THR A 265 37.80 -16.16 -0.45
CA THR A 265 38.13 -17.13 -1.51
C THR A 265 36.82 -17.57 -2.14
N PHE A 266 36.68 -17.37 -3.44
CA PHE A 266 35.52 -17.85 -4.18
C PHE A 266 35.81 -19.20 -4.84
N PRO A 267 34.81 -20.06 -4.99
CA PRO A 267 35.03 -21.37 -5.62
C PRO A 267 35.36 -21.15 -7.11
N THR A 268 36.54 -21.61 -7.52
CA THR A 268 37.04 -21.46 -8.91
C THR A 268 36.69 -22.60 -9.83
N ASN A 269 36.27 -23.77 -9.27
CA ASN A 269 36.05 -25.00 -10.02
C ASN A 269 34.61 -25.51 -9.90
N LEU A 270 33.63 -24.62 -9.97
CA LEU A 270 32.20 -24.99 -9.94
C LEU A 270 31.74 -25.41 -11.33
N GLY A 271 31.05 -26.57 -11.41
CA GLY A 271 30.29 -26.93 -12.60
C GLY A 271 29.07 -26.04 -12.81
N ALA A 272 28.56 -26.03 -14.04
CA ALA A 272 27.37 -25.18 -14.38
C ALA A 272 26.15 -25.45 -13.48
N GLU A 273 25.91 -26.70 -13.11
CA GLU A 273 24.82 -27.10 -12.22
C GLU A 273 24.98 -26.53 -10.81
N GLN A 274 26.20 -26.52 -10.29
CA GLN A 274 26.49 -25.96 -8.96
C GLN A 274 26.34 -24.45 -8.93
N ILE A 275 26.76 -23.76 -10.00
CA ILE A 275 26.55 -22.31 -10.13
C ILE A 275 25.05 -22.00 -10.20
N GLN A 276 24.29 -22.79 -10.96
CA GLN A 276 22.84 -22.60 -11.05
C GLN A 276 22.18 -22.79 -9.69
N ALA A 277 22.54 -23.80 -8.93
CA ALA A 277 22.03 -24.04 -7.58
C ALA A 277 22.36 -22.87 -6.63
N LEU A 278 23.62 -22.41 -6.62
CA LEU A 278 24.04 -21.25 -5.81
C LEU A 278 23.32 -19.95 -6.21
N LEU A 279 22.99 -19.75 -7.49
CA LEU A 279 22.19 -18.59 -7.93
C LEU A 279 20.74 -18.69 -7.45
N VAL A 280 20.15 -19.90 -7.43
CA VAL A 280 18.81 -20.12 -6.85
C VAL A 280 18.83 -19.82 -5.35
N TYR A 281 19.80 -20.32 -4.60
CA TYR A 281 19.97 -19.98 -3.19
C TYR A 281 20.19 -18.48 -2.97
N SER A 282 20.94 -17.81 -3.87
CA SER A 282 21.14 -16.36 -3.80
C SER A 282 19.84 -15.59 -3.98
N LEU A 283 18.98 -16.03 -4.90
CA LEU A 283 17.66 -15.46 -5.10
C LEU A 283 16.76 -15.69 -3.86
N THR A 284 16.82 -16.90 -3.28
CA THR A 284 16.09 -17.22 -2.04
C THR A 284 16.53 -16.33 -0.88
N VAL A 285 17.83 -16.21 -0.65
CA VAL A 285 18.40 -15.35 0.42
C VAL A 285 18.08 -13.88 0.17
N PHE A 286 18.15 -13.42 -1.09
CA PHE A 286 17.73 -12.06 -1.48
C PHE A 286 16.26 -11.79 -1.14
N MET A 287 15.35 -12.68 -1.56
CA MET A 287 13.91 -12.52 -1.31
C MET A 287 13.61 -12.55 0.19
N LEU A 288 14.13 -13.56 0.87
CA LEU A 288 13.95 -13.77 2.31
C LEU A 288 14.47 -12.58 3.12
N GLY A 289 15.71 -12.16 2.87
CA GLY A 289 16.33 -11.03 3.57
C GLY A 289 15.64 -9.71 3.31
N SER A 290 15.15 -9.51 2.07
CA SER A 290 14.41 -8.30 1.72
C SER A 290 13.04 -8.24 2.41
N ILE A 291 12.28 -9.33 2.39
CA ILE A 291 10.96 -9.42 3.03
C ILE A 291 11.10 -9.23 4.54
N GLU A 292 12.00 -9.95 5.19
CA GLU A 292 12.17 -9.92 6.64
C GLU A 292 12.65 -8.52 7.11
N SER A 293 13.61 -7.91 6.41
CA SER A 293 14.13 -6.59 6.76
C SER A 293 13.06 -5.50 6.63
N LEU A 294 12.29 -5.52 5.55
CA LEU A 294 11.23 -4.53 5.33
C LEU A 294 10.02 -4.77 6.24
N LEU A 295 9.72 -6.03 6.56
CA LEU A 295 8.71 -6.36 7.57
C LEU A 295 9.15 -5.88 8.97
N SER A 296 10.41 -6.10 9.34
CA SER A 296 11.00 -5.58 10.58
C SER A 296 10.90 -4.05 10.67
N ALA A 297 11.16 -3.38 9.54
CA ALA A 297 11.03 -1.93 9.45
C ALA A 297 9.57 -1.46 9.57
N ALA A 298 8.62 -2.17 8.95
CA ALA A 298 7.20 -1.86 9.05
C ALA A 298 6.64 -2.07 10.47
N VAL A 299 7.06 -3.14 11.15
CA VAL A 299 6.71 -3.38 12.57
C VAL A 299 7.27 -2.27 13.47
N ALA A 300 8.51 -1.84 13.22
CA ALA A 300 9.11 -0.72 13.95
C ALA A 300 8.34 0.59 13.77
N ASP A 301 7.85 0.87 12.55
CA ASP A 301 7.00 2.03 12.29
C ASP A 301 5.67 1.95 13.06
N GLY A 302 5.08 0.75 13.18
CA GLY A 302 3.86 0.54 13.98
C GLY A 302 4.06 0.71 15.49
N MET A 303 5.28 0.46 15.98
CA MET A 303 5.64 0.61 17.40
C MET A 303 6.05 2.03 17.78
N THR A 304 6.30 2.89 16.83
CA THR A 304 6.82 4.25 17.04
C THR A 304 5.96 5.29 16.34
N MET A 305 5.90 6.52 16.90
CA MET A 305 5.26 7.67 16.24
C MET A 305 6.26 8.50 15.42
N SER A 306 7.42 7.93 15.09
CA SER A 306 8.45 8.61 14.30
C SER A 306 8.17 8.53 12.80
N ALA A 307 8.97 9.25 12.00
CA ALA A 307 8.88 9.19 10.54
C ALA A 307 8.99 7.74 10.03
N ARG A 308 8.18 7.38 9.04
CA ARG A 308 8.19 6.06 8.43
C ARG A 308 9.57 5.73 7.85
N HIS A 309 9.92 4.45 7.87
CA HIS A 309 11.15 3.96 7.26
C HIS A 309 11.16 4.23 5.74
N ARG A 310 12.36 4.23 5.15
CA ARG A 310 12.57 4.32 3.71
C ARG A 310 12.89 2.95 3.13
N PRO A 311 11.92 2.26 2.48
CA PRO A 311 12.09 0.87 2.05
C PRO A 311 13.26 0.66 1.10
N ASP A 312 13.43 1.57 0.13
CA ASP A 312 14.49 1.47 -0.87
C ASP A 312 15.88 1.65 -0.23
N GLN A 313 16.01 2.60 0.70
CA GLN A 313 17.23 2.82 1.46
C GLN A 313 17.53 1.65 2.41
N GLU A 314 16.49 1.02 2.99
CA GLU A 314 16.66 -0.17 3.84
C GLU A 314 17.25 -1.32 3.04
N LEU A 315 16.74 -1.59 1.83
CA LEU A 315 17.31 -2.61 0.94
C LEU A 315 18.78 -2.32 0.58
N ILE A 316 19.13 -1.06 0.33
CA ILE A 316 20.52 -0.70 0.05
C ILE A 316 21.42 -0.95 1.27
N GLY A 317 20.97 -0.56 2.47
CA GLY A 317 21.72 -0.78 3.69
C GLY A 317 21.93 -2.26 4.02
N GLN A 318 20.88 -3.07 3.89
CA GLN A 318 20.96 -4.53 4.06
C GLN A 318 21.83 -5.19 2.99
N GLY A 319 21.69 -4.74 1.73
CA GLY A 319 22.52 -5.23 0.64
C GLY A 319 24.01 -4.92 0.86
N LEU A 320 24.34 -3.71 1.31
CA LEU A 320 25.73 -3.35 1.67
C LEU A 320 26.25 -4.25 2.81
N ALA A 321 25.45 -4.50 3.83
CA ALA A 321 25.83 -5.41 4.90
C ALA A 321 26.15 -6.80 4.33
N ASN A 322 25.25 -7.37 3.51
CA ASN A 322 25.42 -8.71 2.92
C ASN A 322 26.61 -8.80 1.97
N VAL A 323 26.90 -7.75 1.20
CA VAL A 323 28.12 -7.67 0.36
C VAL A 323 29.38 -7.61 1.22
N CYS A 324 29.34 -6.97 2.38
CA CYS A 324 30.50 -6.86 3.26
C CYS A 324 30.76 -8.14 4.09
N MET A 325 29.72 -8.94 4.39
CA MET A 325 29.87 -10.12 5.25
C MET A 325 30.96 -11.10 4.81
N PRO A 326 31.11 -11.49 3.53
CA PRO A 326 32.17 -12.39 3.10
C PRO A 326 33.59 -11.89 3.42
N PHE A 327 33.82 -10.58 3.44
CA PHE A 327 35.12 -9.99 3.73
C PHE A 327 35.51 -10.08 5.21
N PHE A 328 34.54 -10.25 6.09
CA PHE A 328 34.73 -10.43 7.54
C PHE A 328 34.52 -11.86 7.98
N GLY A 329 34.31 -12.79 7.05
CA GLY A 329 34.04 -14.21 7.34
C GLY A 329 32.62 -14.42 7.91
N GLY A 330 31.71 -13.44 7.80
CA GLY A 330 30.34 -13.52 8.30
C GLY A 330 29.39 -14.24 7.35
N VAL A 331 28.14 -14.44 7.80
CA VAL A 331 27.04 -15.03 7.01
C VAL A 331 26.02 -13.98 6.60
N PRO A 332 25.17 -14.25 5.60
CA PRO A 332 24.10 -13.36 5.21
C PRO A 332 23.19 -12.95 6.37
N VAL A 333 22.74 -11.71 6.35
CA VAL A 333 21.99 -11.04 7.43
C VAL A 333 20.69 -10.43 6.97
N THR A 334 19.81 -10.17 7.94
CA THR A 334 18.57 -9.43 7.74
C THR A 334 18.23 -8.60 8.98
N GLY A 335 17.34 -7.64 8.82
CA GLY A 335 16.75 -6.87 9.93
C GLY A 335 15.87 -7.77 10.79
N VAL A 336 16.25 -7.95 12.04
CA VAL A 336 15.59 -8.92 12.95
C VAL A 336 14.47 -8.24 13.74
N ILE A 337 13.21 -8.64 13.51
CA ILE A 337 12.00 -8.07 14.14
C ILE A 337 12.12 -8.05 15.67
N ALA A 338 12.44 -9.19 16.27
CA ALA A 338 12.49 -9.32 17.73
C ALA A 338 13.54 -8.41 18.38
N ARG A 339 14.71 -8.25 17.77
CA ARG A 339 15.77 -7.36 18.28
C ARG A 339 15.39 -5.90 18.09
N THR A 340 14.81 -5.56 16.97
CA THR A 340 14.30 -4.22 16.67
C THR A 340 13.20 -3.83 17.66
N ALA A 341 12.27 -4.72 17.97
CA ALA A 341 11.23 -4.49 18.99
C ALA A 341 11.82 -4.31 20.41
N ILE A 342 12.84 -5.09 20.78
CA ILE A 342 13.55 -4.92 22.06
C ILE A 342 14.24 -3.56 22.10
N ASN A 343 14.90 -3.14 21.02
CA ASN A 343 15.58 -1.86 20.93
C ASN A 343 14.61 -0.69 21.17
N ILE A 344 13.46 -0.70 20.51
CA ILE A 344 12.40 0.30 20.69
C ILE A 344 11.85 0.28 22.12
N SER A 345 11.53 -0.92 22.63
CA SER A 345 10.97 -1.09 23.99
C SER A 345 11.95 -0.68 25.09
N ALA A 346 13.26 -0.82 24.85
CA ALA A 346 14.32 -0.35 25.75
C ALA A 346 14.54 1.16 25.68
N GLY A 347 13.85 1.86 24.79
CA GLY A 347 13.82 3.31 24.71
C GLY A 347 14.75 3.94 23.67
N ALA A 348 15.21 3.18 22.68
CA ALA A 348 16.00 3.69 21.55
C ALA A 348 15.33 4.90 20.90
N ARG A 349 16.12 5.87 20.48
CA ARG A 349 15.66 7.10 19.82
C ARG A 349 16.36 7.33 18.49
N THR A 350 17.59 6.91 18.36
CA THR A 350 18.41 7.12 17.17
C THR A 350 19.15 5.84 16.79
N ARG A 351 19.80 5.87 15.64
CA ARG A 351 20.66 4.79 15.10
C ARG A 351 21.86 4.48 16.03
N LEU A 352 22.18 5.38 16.98
CA LEU A 352 23.25 5.20 17.96
C LEU A 352 23.03 3.92 18.76
N SER A 353 21.80 3.56 19.08
CA SER A 353 21.48 2.34 19.84
C SER A 353 22.00 1.08 19.14
N ALA A 354 21.87 0.96 17.81
CA ALA A 354 22.37 -0.17 17.03
C ALA A 354 23.91 -0.18 16.94
N ILE A 355 24.55 0.99 16.88
CA ILE A 355 26.02 1.09 16.94
C ILE A 355 26.52 0.65 18.31
N VAL A 356 25.91 1.15 19.40
CA VAL A 356 26.21 0.74 20.77
C VAL A 356 26.03 -0.74 20.97
N HIS A 357 24.92 -1.31 20.43
CA HIS A 357 24.71 -2.76 20.42
C HIS A 357 25.91 -3.50 19.82
N SER A 358 26.40 -3.09 18.66
CA SER A 358 27.53 -3.76 17.98
C SER A 358 28.84 -3.62 18.77
N ILE A 359 29.11 -2.44 19.35
CA ILE A 359 30.30 -2.22 20.18
C ILE A 359 30.25 -3.07 21.45
N VAL A 360 29.11 -3.07 22.15
CA VAL A 360 28.94 -3.87 23.36
C VAL A 360 29.01 -5.37 23.05
N LEU A 361 28.43 -5.81 21.93
CA LEU A 361 28.52 -7.19 21.48
C LEU A 361 29.98 -7.59 21.19
N ALA A 362 30.76 -6.72 20.54
CA ALA A 362 32.19 -6.93 20.31
C ALA A 362 32.97 -7.05 21.64
N PHE A 363 32.70 -6.14 22.58
CA PHE A 363 33.30 -6.18 23.91
C PHE A 363 32.95 -7.49 24.64
N MET A 364 31.69 -7.90 24.64
CA MET A 364 31.26 -9.18 25.23
C MET A 364 31.89 -10.38 24.52
N ALA A 365 32.01 -10.35 23.20
CA ALA A 365 32.63 -11.42 22.42
C ALA A 365 34.10 -11.62 22.79
N VAL A 366 34.84 -10.54 23.08
CA VAL A 366 36.25 -10.63 23.50
C VAL A 366 36.40 -11.07 24.97
N THR A 367 35.55 -10.51 25.84
CA THR A 367 35.70 -10.71 27.30
C THR A 367 35.05 -12.00 27.81
N LEU A 368 33.97 -12.46 27.20
CA LEU A 368 33.15 -13.58 27.64
C LEU A 368 33.38 -14.86 26.82
N THR A 369 34.39 -14.92 25.96
CA THR A 369 34.65 -16.05 25.07
C THR A 369 34.75 -17.38 25.86
N LYS A 370 35.58 -17.45 26.91
CA LYS A 370 35.74 -18.62 27.74
C LYS A 370 34.42 -19.07 28.42
N PHE A 371 33.56 -18.14 28.74
CA PHE A 371 32.25 -18.45 29.28
C PHE A 371 31.32 -18.97 28.18
N ALA A 372 31.35 -18.36 26.99
CA ALA A 372 30.56 -18.76 25.84
C ALA A 372 30.89 -20.21 25.39
N GLU A 373 32.18 -20.62 25.43
CA GLU A 373 32.62 -21.96 25.11
C GLU A 373 32.02 -23.06 26.02
N GLN A 374 31.67 -22.69 27.26
CA GLN A 374 31.06 -23.62 28.23
C GLN A 374 29.54 -23.75 28.11
N ILE A 375 28.89 -22.99 27.19
CA ILE A 375 27.45 -23.07 27.00
C ILE A 375 27.07 -24.42 26.39
N PRO A 376 26.12 -25.17 27.01
CA PRO A 376 25.58 -26.40 26.42
C PRO A 376 24.83 -26.13 25.12
N LEU A 377 25.01 -26.99 24.09
CA LEU A 377 24.26 -26.87 22.84
C LEU A 377 22.76 -27.00 23.06
N SER A 378 22.34 -27.88 23.96
CA SER A 378 20.94 -28.00 24.35
C SER A 378 20.36 -26.74 24.98
N ALA A 379 21.19 -25.88 25.60
CA ALA A 379 20.74 -24.58 26.07
C ALA A 379 20.47 -23.60 24.92
N LEU A 380 21.32 -23.59 23.88
CA LEU A 380 21.08 -22.80 22.66
C LEU A 380 19.85 -23.30 21.91
N ALA A 381 19.72 -24.62 21.78
CA ALA A 381 18.57 -25.27 21.17
C ALA A 381 17.27 -24.92 21.91
N GLY A 382 17.29 -24.91 23.25
CA GLY A 382 16.13 -24.46 24.05
C GLY A 382 15.67 -23.03 23.75
N ILE A 383 16.62 -22.10 23.53
CA ILE A 383 16.31 -20.73 23.09
C ILE A 383 15.71 -20.71 21.69
N LEU A 384 16.27 -21.49 20.76
CA LEU A 384 15.77 -21.57 19.37
C LEU A 384 14.38 -22.16 19.32
N VAL A 385 14.10 -23.24 20.05
CA VAL A 385 12.76 -23.84 20.20
C VAL A 385 11.78 -22.81 20.73
N LEU A 386 12.13 -22.09 21.80
CA LEU A 386 11.26 -21.03 22.35
C LEU A 386 11.03 -19.88 21.33
N THR A 387 12.06 -19.52 20.60
CA THR A 387 12.00 -18.48 19.56
C THR A 387 11.12 -18.91 18.41
N GLY A 388 11.26 -20.16 17.93
CA GLY A 388 10.42 -20.72 16.87
C GLY A 388 8.94 -20.74 17.27
N PHE A 389 8.62 -21.16 18.49
CA PHE A 389 7.23 -21.08 19.00
C PHE A 389 6.68 -19.65 19.09
N ARG A 390 7.52 -18.65 19.36
CA ARG A 390 7.13 -17.24 19.39
C ARG A 390 6.97 -16.62 18.00
N LEU A 391 7.61 -17.20 16.98
CA LEU A 391 7.44 -16.78 15.57
C LEU A 391 6.10 -17.23 15.02
N ILE A 392 5.45 -18.24 15.62
CA ILE A 392 4.11 -18.65 15.21
C ILE A 392 3.10 -17.64 15.73
N GLU A 393 2.48 -16.92 14.81
CA GLU A 393 1.54 -15.83 15.09
C GLU A 393 0.12 -16.36 15.33
N TRP A 394 -0.08 -17.04 16.47
CA TRP A 394 -1.34 -17.70 16.82
C TRP A 394 -2.56 -16.78 16.86
N ASP A 395 -2.37 -15.55 17.28
CA ASP A 395 -3.45 -14.58 17.43
C ASP A 395 -3.89 -14.06 16.05
N GLU A 396 -2.95 -13.74 15.17
CA GLU A 396 -3.18 -13.35 13.78
C GLU A 396 -3.84 -14.48 12.98
N ILE A 397 -3.40 -15.74 13.15
CA ILE A 397 -4.05 -16.90 12.52
C ILE A 397 -5.54 -16.95 12.92
N ARG A 398 -5.82 -16.81 14.22
CA ARG A 398 -7.17 -16.88 14.74
C ARG A 398 -8.03 -15.72 14.24
N GLU A 399 -7.48 -14.52 14.20
CA GLU A 399 -8.15 -13.31 13.75
C GLU A 399 -8.48 -13.39 12.25
N ILE A 400 -7.49 -13.71 11.40
CA ILE A 400 -7.68 -13.86 9.96
C ILE A 400 -8.68 -14.97 9.66
N TRP A 401 -8.59 -16.12 10.35
CA TRP A 401 -9.51 -17.23 10.14
C TRP A 401 -10.97 -16.90 10.52
N ARG A 402 -11.17 -16.07 11.53
CA ARG A 402 -12.51 -15.57 11.92
C ARG A 402 -13.03 -14.53 10.94
N GLY A 403 -12.17 -13.68 10.41
CA GLY A 403 -12.53 -12.63 9.46
C GLY A 403 -12.80 -13.17 8.05
N SER A 404 -11.91 -14.01 7.54
CA SER A 404 -11.98 -14.55 6.17
C SER A 404 -11.41 -15.97 6.09
N ARG A 405 -12.30 -16.96 5.93
CA ARG A 405 -11.86 -18.35 5.74
C ARG A 405 -10.96 -18.53 4.50
N THR A 406 -11.19 -17.71 3.48
CA THR A 406 -10.44 -17.76 2.24
C THR A 406 -8.99 -17.36 2.47
N GLU A 407 -8.78 -16.31 3.25
CA GLU A 407 -7.44 -15.86 3.64
C GLU A 407 -6.77 -16.84 4.62
N GLY A 408 -7.56 -17.48 5.49
CA GLY A 408 -7.08 -18.58 6.34
C GLY A 408 -6.46 -19.73 5.53
N TRP A 409 -7.05 -20.10 4.37
CA TRP A 409 -6.46 -21.10 3.48
C TRP A 409 -5.15 -20.62 2.85
N VAL A 410 -4.98 -19.32 2.59
CA VAL A 410 -3.70 -18.78 2.13
C VAL A 410 -2.61 -19.04 3.17
N ILE A 411 -2.88 -18.78 4.46
CA ILE A 411 -1.93 -19.06 5.54
C ILE A 411 -1.50 -20.54 5.52
N ILE A 412 -2.48 -21.46 5.50
CA ILE A 412 -2.22 -22.89 5.53
C ILE A 412 -1.37 -23.32 4.33
N ILE A 413 -1.76 -22.91 3.12
CA ILE A 413 -1.06 -23.30 1.89
C ILE A 413 0.35 -22.73 1.87
N THR A 414 0.51 -21.45 2.25
CA THR A 414 1.83 -20.83 2.37
C THR A 414 2.69 -21.59 3.38
N THR A 415 2.18 -21.87 4.58
CA THR A 415 2.92 -22.60 5.62
C THR A 415 3.30 -24.01 5.16
N VAL A 416 2.33 -24.77 4.64
CA VAL A 416 2.57 -26.15 4.22
C VAL A 416 3.54 -26.21 3.04
N ALA A 417 3.39 -25.36 2.03
CA ALA A 417 4.29 -25.33 0.89
C ALA A 417 5.70 -24.89 1.29
N SER A 418 5.83 -23.93 2.22
CA SER A 418 7.13 -23.49 2.75
C SER A 418 7.86 -24.58 3.53
N VAL A 419 7.12 -25.38 4.29
CA VAL A 419 7.71 -26.50 5.08
C VAL A 419 7.98 -27.72 4.22
N ALA A 420 7.11 -28.01 3.26
CA ALA A 420 7.19 -29.25 2.47
C ALA A 420 8.13 -29.14 1.25
N VAL A 421 8.29 -27.95 0.67
CA VAL A 421 9.13 -27.73 -0.52
C VAL A 421 10.32 -26.86 -0.16
N ASP A 422 10.08 -25.55 -0.05
CA ASP A 422 11.04 -24.56 0.42
C ASP A 422 10.31 -23.23 0.73
N LEU A 423 10.97 -22.34 1.48
CA LEU A 423 10.41 -21.06 1.91
C LEU A 423 9.99 -20.16 0.74
N THR A 424 10.74 -20.19 -0.37
CA THR A 424 10.47 -19.35 -1.56
C THR A 424 9.24 -19.88 -2.30
N ALA A 425 9.16 -21.20 -2.51
CA ALA A 425 8.02 -21.86 -3.14
C ALA A 425 6.73 -21.57 -2.35
N GLY A 426 6.80 -21.60 -1.01
CA GLY A 426 5.66 -21.29 -0.15
C GLY A 426 5.15 -19.87 -0.31
N VAL A 427 6.05 -18.88 -0.30
CA VAL A 427 5.68 -17.46 -0.53
C VAL A 427 5.06 -17.28 -1.93
N LEU A 428 5.67 -17.86 -2.96
CA LEU A 428 5.14 -17.78 -4.32
C LEU A 428 3.77 -18.44 -4.44
N ALA A 429 3.57 -19.63 -3.85
CA ALA A 429 2.28 -20.31 -3.84
C ALA A 429 1.21 -19.47 -3.13
N GLY A 430 1.54 -18.91 -1.97
CA GLY A 430 0.65 -18.02 -1.21
C GLY A 430 0.29 -16.75 -1.99
N LEU A 431 1.27 -16.12 -2.63
CA LEU A 431 1.07 -14.92 -3.44
C LEU A 431 0.19 -15.21 -4.66
N LEU A 432 0.49 -16.27 -5.40
CA LEU A 432 -0.30 -16.71 -6.56
C LEU A 432 -1.74 -17.01 -6.15
N LEU A 433 -1.93 -17.76 -5.06
CA LEU A 433 -3.27 -18.05 -4.55
C LEU A 433 -4.01 -16.76 -4.18
N THR A 434 -3.35 -15.85 -3.48
CA THR A 434 -3.97 -14.56 -3.13
C THR A 434 -4.34 -13.74 -4.35
N CYS A 435 -3.48 -13.69 -5.38
CA CYS A 435 -3.79 -13.02 -6.65
C CYS A 435 -5.03 -13.62 -7.31
N VAL A 436 -5.14 -14.96 -7.37
CA VAL A 436 -6.31 -15.65 -7.93
C VAL A 436 -7.57 -15.34 -7.12
N LEU A 437 -7.49 -15.39 -5.79
CA LEU A 437 -8.62 -15.08 -4.91
C LEU A 437 -9.04 -13.61 -5.02
N PHE A 438 -8.10 -12.69 -5.12
CA PHE A 438 -8.37 -11.28 -5.33
C PHE A 438 -9.07 -11.02 -6.68
N VAL A 439 -8.56 -11.61 -7.76
CA VAL A 439 -9.22 -11.54 -9.09
C VAL A 439 -10.63 -12.10 -9.01
N ARG A 440 -10.83 -13.25 -8.36
CA ARG A 440 -12.16 -13.85 -8.18
C ARG A 440 -13.10 -12.94 -7.38
N GLN A 441 -12.62 -12.32 -6.32
CA GLN A 441 -13.42 -11.39 -5.49
C GLN A 441 -13.77 -10.12 -6.27
N MET A 442 -12.81 -9.57 -7.02
CA MET A 442 -13.02 -8.40 -7.86
C MET A 442 -13.92 -8.69 -9.08
N SER A 443 -14.00 -9.95 -9.54
CA SER A 443 -14.85 -10.35 -10.67
C SER A 443 -16.36 -10.34 -10.37
N SER A 444 -16.77 -10.05 -9.14
CA SER A 444 -18.18 -9.97 -8.76
C SER A 444 -18.80 -8.61 -9.09
N VAL A 445 -19.10 -8.37 -10.37
CA VAL A 445 -19.98 -7.24 -10.78
C VAL A 445 -21.41 -7.55 -10.34
N ARG A 446 -22.03 -6.61 -9.65
CA ARG A 446 -23.45 -6.65 -9.31
C ARG A 446 -24.21 -5.82 -10.34
N LEU A 447 -25.17 -6.46 -11.00
CA LEU A 447 -26.15 -5.79 -11.87
C LEU A 447 -27.47 -5.76 -11.12
N VAL A 448 -27.91 -4.58 -10.73
CA VAL A 448 -29.21 -4.36 -10.10
C VAL A 448 -30.14 -3.81 -11.18
N SER A 449 -31.18 -4.58 -11.55
CA SER A 449 -32.19 -4.09 -12.46
C SER A 449 -33.25 -3.26 -11.74
N GLU A 450 -33.79 -2.28 -12.43
CA GLU A 450 -34.89 -1.46 -11.93
C GLU A 450 -36.11 -2.35 -11.62
N GLY A 451 -36.54 -2.38 -10.39
CA GLY A 451 -37.70 -3.16 -9.90
C GLY A 451 -37.56 -3.67 -8.47
N ASP A 452 -36.34 -3.91 -7.99
CA ASP A 452 -36.19 -4.54 -6.68
C ASP A 452 -35.61 -3.62 -5.58
N ASP A 453 -34.94 -2.49 -5.87
CA ASP A 453 -34.43 -1.59 -4.81
C ASP A 453 -33.79 -0.26 -5.35
N LEU A 454 -33.98 0.10 -6.63
CA LEU A 454 -33.30 1.29 -7.18
C LEU A 454 -33.90 2.60 -6.65
N ASP A 455 -35.20 2.60 -6.32
CA ASP A 455 -35.91 3.79 -5.79
C ASP A 455 -35.40 4.20 -4.40
N GLU A 456 -34.93 3.25 -3.60
CA GLU A 456 -34.42 3.49 -2.25
C GLU A 456 -32.94 3.96 -2.25
N ARG A 457 -32.16 3.58 -3.29
CA ARG A 457 -30.73 3.95 -3.41
C ARG A 457 -30.50 5.24 -4.20
N LEU A 458 -31.40 5.60 -5.09
CA LEU A 458 -31.41 6.91 -5.74
C LEU A 458 -32.13 7.91 -4.83
N ALA A 459 -31.57 8.22 -3.68
CA ALA A 459 -32.10 9.19 -2.69
C ALA A 459 -32.17 10.61 -3.26
N VAL A 460 -32.99 10.79 -4.30
CA VAL A 460 -33.32 12.13 -4.82
C VAL A 460 -34.80 12.14 -5.20
N GLY A 461 -35.57 12.72 -4.37
CA GLY A 461 -37.02 12.93 -4.34
C GLY A 461 -37.77 13.39 -5.59
N GLN A 462 -37.53 12.77 -6.74
CA GLN A 462 -38.42 12.82 -7.89
C GLN A 462 -38.32 11.50 -8.65
N GLN A 463 -39.29 10.62 -8.46
CA GLN A 463 -39.45 9.44 -9.31
C GLN A 463 -39.76 9.93 -10.75
N ILE A 464 -38.83 9.72 -11.66
CA ILE A 464 -39.10 9.87 -13.08
C ILE A 464 -39.71 8.54 -13.53
N PRO A 465 -40.98 8.49 -13.95
CA PRO A 465 -41.60 7.23 -14.35
C PRO A 465 -40.85 6.67 -15.56
N SER A 466 -40.46 5.40 -15.47
CA SER A 466 -39.82 4.66 -16.56
C SER A 466 -40.86 3.93 -17.43
N CYS A 467 -40.58 3.82 -18.73
CA CYS A 467 -41.39 3.04 -19.63
C CYS A 467 -41.04 1.56 -19.49
N LYS A 468 -42.02 0.64 -19.52
CA LYS A 468 -41.80 -0.82 -19.45
C LYS A 468 -40.86 -1.37 -20.53
N PHE A 469 -40.68 -0.64 -21.62
CA PHE A 469 -39.76 -0.97 -22.71
C PHE A 469 -38.34 -0.41 -22.52
N VAL A 470 -38.08 0.31 -21.43
CA VAL A 470 -36.77 0.81 -21.01
C VAL A 470 -36.36 0.06 -19.76
N ARG A 471 -35.15 -0.47 -19.74
CA ARG A 471 -34.57 -1.08 -18.56
C ARG A 471 -33.27 -0.38 -18.19
N THR A 472 -33.15 0.01 -16.94
CA THR A 472 -31.91 0.52 -16.38
C THR A 472 -31.20 -0.59 -15.61
N TYR A 473 -29.91 -0.72 -15.84
CA TYR A 473 -29.02 -1.55 -15.06
C TYR A 473 -28.02 -0.67 -14.31
N LEU A 474 -28.05 -0.71 -13.01
CA LEU A 474 -26.97 -0.18 -12.18
C LEU A 474 -25.82 -1.19 -12.20
N VAL A 475 -24.70 -0.77 -12.79
CA VAL A 475 -23.47 -1.58 -12.86
C VAL A 475 -22.58 -1.18 -11.67
N ASP A 476 -22.43 -2.07 -10.70
CA ASP A 476 -21.66 -1.85 -9.49
C ASP A 476 -20.47 -2.80 -9.45
N GLY A 477 -19.27 -2.22 -9.42
CA GLY A 477 -18.00 -2.92 -9.37
C GLY A 477 -17.18 -2.79 -10.65
N PRO A 478 -15.93 -3.31 -10.65
CA PRO A 478 -15.02 -3.20 -11.76
C PRO A 478 -15.46 -4.09 -12.93
N LEU A 479 -15.39 -3.54 -14.15
CA LEU A 479 -15.71 -4.26 -15.40
C LEU A 479 -14.43 -4.60 -16.14
N PHE A 480 -13.93 -5.82 -15.92
CA PHE A 480 -12.72 -6.36 -16.52
C PHE A 480 -12.90 -7.84 -16.90
N PHE A 481 -11.87 -8.47 -17.48
CA PHE A 481 -11.96 -9.83 -18.05
C PHE A 481 -12.68 -10.85 -17.16
N GLY A 482 -12.53 -10.78 -15.83
CA GLY A 482 -13.18 -11.73 -14.92
C GLY A 482 -14.69 -11.51 -14.72
N ALA A 483 -15.22 -10.33 -15.05
CA ALA A 483 -16.62 -9.95 -14.84
C ALA A 483 -17.50 -10.03 -16.09
N VAL A 484 -16.87 -10.12 -17.26
CA VAL A 484 -17.48 -9.97 -18.59
C VAL A 484 -18.59 -10.98 -18.88
N GLN A 485 -18.39 -12.25 -18.55
CA GLN A 485 -19.36 -13.29 -18.88
C GLN A 485 -20.69 -13.04 -18.19
N LYS A 486 -20.67 -12.83 -16.88
CA LYS A 486 -21.88 -12.59 -16.07
C LYS A 486 -22.60 -11.31 -16.49
N PHE A 487 -21.84 -10.28 -16.82
CA PHE A 487 -22.36 -9.01 -17.30
C PHE A 487 -23.11 -9.19 -18.64
N THR A 488 -22.49 -9.90 -19.59
CA THR A 488 -23.10 -10.18 -20.91
C THR A 488 -24.37 -11.00 -20.80
N GLU A 489 -24.33 -12.11 -20.04
CA GLU A 489 -25.49 -12.97 -19.85
C GLU A 489 -26.69 -12.21 -19.27
N THR A 490 -26.46 -11.34 -18.28
CA THR A 490 -27.56 -10.60 -17.63
C THR A 490 -28.23 -9.59 -18.55
N ILE A 491 -27.46 -8.89 -19.39
CA ILE A 491 -28.01 -7.85 -20.27
C ILE A 491 -28.72 -8.42 -21.51
N LEU A 492 -28.28 -9.56 -22.02
CA LEU A 492 -28.81 -10.15 -23.26
C LEU A 492 -30.09 -10.95 -23.07
N ILE A 493 -30.50 -11.32 -21.84
CA ILE A 493 -31.68 -12.14 -21.57
C ILE A 493 -33.03 -11.40 -21.81
N THR A 494 -33.00 -10.11 -22.11
CA THR A 494 -34.20 -9.27 -22.11
C THR A 494 -34.97 -9.28 -23.44
N GLN A 495 -36.15 -9.90 -23.44
CA GLN A 495 -37.11 -9.83 -24.53
C GLN A 495 -37.97 -8.55 -24.43
N ASP A 496 -38.36 -7.99 -25.60
CA ASP A 496 -39.31 -6.85 -25.76
C ASP A 496 -38.80 -5.46 -25.33
N LEU A 497 -37.49 -5.27 -25.07
CA LEU A 497 -36.97 -3.95 -24.78
C LEU A 497 -36.75 -3.10 -26.05
N LYS A 498 -36.87 -1.77 -25.88
CA LYS A 498 -36.54 -0.76 -26.91
C LYS A 498 -35.28 0.03 -26.54
N ALA A 499 -35.00 0.13 -25.27
CA ALA A 499 -33.76 0.77 -24.81
C ALA A 499 -33.26 0.13 -23.49
N VAL A 500 -31.93 0.14 -23.37
CA VAL A 500 -31.19 -0.26 -22.16
C VAL A 500 -30.30 0.91 -21.73
N ILE A 501 -30.40 1.31 -20.46
CA ILE A 501 -29.54 2.31 -19.86
C ILE A 501 -28.58 1.60 -18.91
N LEU A 502 -27.29 1.75 -19.14
CA LEU A 502 -26.23 1.30 -18.23
C LEU A 502 -25.80 2.48 -17.34
N HIS A 503 -26.22 2.46 -16.11
CA HIS A 503 -25.78 3.45 -15.10
C HIS A 503 -24.47 2.96 -14.47
N MET A 504 -23.36 3.56 -14.86
CA MET A 504 -22.01 3.05 -14.60
C MET A 504 -21.21 3.90 -13.59
N ARG A 505 -21.88 4.67 -12.75
CA ARG A 505 -21.25 5.53 -11.74
C ARG A 505 -20.33 4.76 -10.76
N ALA A 506 -20.69 3.52 -10.46
CA ALA A 506 -19.94 2.68 -9.52
C ALA A 506 -18.86 1.80 -10.20
N VAL A 507 -18.64 1.97 -11.52
CA VAL A 507 -17.58 1.26 -12.26
C VAL A 507 -16.28 2.04 -12.12
N ASN A 508 -15.44 1.66 -11.16
CA ASN A 508 -14.19 2.36 -10.89
C ASN A 508 -13.03 1.93 -11.78
N VAL A 509 -13.10 0.72 -12.35
CA VAL A 509 -12.05 0.12 -13.20
C VAL A 509 -12.70 -0.49 -14.42
N LEU A 510 -12.19 -0.13 -15.59
CA LEU A 510 -12.52 -0.71 -16.89
C LEU A 510 -11.21 -1.10 -17.57
N ASP A 511 -11.14 -2.32 -18.16
CA ASP A 511 -10.03 -2.76 -19.00
C ASP A 511 -10.44 -2.88 -20.47
N MET A 512 -9.49 -3.23 -21.35
CA MET A 512 -9.80 -3.39 -22.77
C MET A 512 -10.81 -4.50 -23.04
N THR A 513 -10.83 -5.57 -22.25
CA THR A 513 -11.83 -6.65 -22.37
C THR A 513 -13.23 -6.15 -22.01
N GLY A 514 -13.34 -5.29 -21.00
CA GLY A 514 -14.59 -4.61 -20.66
C GLY A 514 -15.06 -3.67 -21.77
N VAL A 515 -14.14 -2.94 -22.42
CA VAL A 515 -14.46 -2.09 -23.58
C VAL A 515 -15.01 -2.91 -24.74
N GLU A 516 -14.32 -3.98 -25.14
CA GLU A 516 -14.77 -4.89 -26.22
C GLU A 516 -16.13 -5.51 -25.93
N THR A 517 -16.37 -5.85 -24.66
CA THR A 517 -17.67 -6.38 -24.21
C THR A 517 -18.77 -5.36 -24.36
N LEU A 518 -18.56 -4.11 -23.96
CA LEU A 518 -19.53 -3.03 -24.15
C LEU A 518 -19.86 -2.81 -25.63
N LEU A 519 -18.83 -2.84 -26.51
CA LEU A 519 -19.01 -2.73 -27.95
C LEU A 519 -19.78 -3.94 -28.54
N SER A 520 -19.47 -5.15 -28.06
CA SER A 520 -20.16 -6.38 -28.49
C SER A 520 -21.64 -6.33 -28.10
N ILE A 521 -21.96 -5.99 -26.84
CA ILE A 521 -23.33 -5.82 -26.35
C ILE A 521 -24.05 -4.72 -27.14
N HIS A 522 -23.40 -3.57 -27.32
CA HIS A 522 -23.97 -2.49 -28.16
C HIS A 522 -24.36 -2.98 -29.56
N SER A 523 -23.45 -3.73 -30.22
CA SER A 523 -23.68 -4.26 -31.55
C SER A 523 -24.81 -5.28 -31.58
N GLN A 524 -24.93 -6.14 -30.59
CA GLN A 524 -26.00 -7.14 -30.47
C GLN A 524 -27.34 -6.48 -30.21
N LEU A 525 -27.44 -5.57 -29.27
CA LEU A 525 -28.65 -4.80 -28.93
C LEU A 525 -29.11 -3.97 -30.14
N LYS A 526 -28.19 -3.35 -30.88
CA LYS A 526 -28.47 -2.58 -32.09
C LYS A 526 -29.06 -3.45 -33.20
N ARG A 527 -28.57 -4.70 -33.38
CA ARG A 527 -29.15 -5.67 -34.33
C ARG A 527 -30.59 -6.07 -33.95
N SER A 528 -30.88 -6.12 -32.66
CA SER A 528 -32.22 -6.40 -32.12
C SER A 528 -33.12 -5.16 -32.10
N GLY A 529 -32.68 -4.00 -32.59
CA GLY A 529 -33.45 -2.75 -32.57
C GLY A 529 -33.53 -2.12 -31.17
N VAL A 530 -32.66 -2.50 -30.27
CA VAL A 530 -32.60 -1.97 -28.88
C VAL A 530 -31.48 -0.93 -28.79
N ARG A 531 -31.80 0.25 -28.31
CA ARG A 531 -30.80 1.31 -28.08
C ARG A 531 -30.10 1.11 -26.77
N MET A 532 -28.77 1.08 -26.79
CA MET A 532 -27.95 1.08 -25.56
C MET A 532 -27.45 2.48 -25.25
N VAL A 533 -27.61 2.90 -24.02
CA VAL A 533 -27.17 4.22 -23.50
C VAL A 533 -26.30 3.99 -22.28
N ILE A 534 -25.22 4.75 -22.16
CA ILE A 534 -24.31 4.71 -21.00
C ILE A 534 -24.44 6.03 -20.26
N ALA A 535 -24.60 5.98 -18.93
CA ALA A 535 -24.69 7.15 -18.10
C ALA A 535 -23.68 7.12 -16.95
N GLU A 536 -23.16 8.29 -16.59
CA GLU A 536 -22.33 8.56 -15.41
C GLU A 536 -21.07 7.68 -15.30
N LEU A 537 -20.25 7.61 -16.34
CA LEU A 537 -18.95 6.94 -16.27
C LEU A 537 -17.94 7.81 -15.52
N PRO A 538 -17.22 7.26 -14.50
CA PRO A 538 -16.16 7.99 -13.82
C PRO A 538 -14.88 8.09 -14.66
N GLY A 539 -13.90 8.88 -14.20
CA GLY A 539 -12.71 9.30 -14.95
C GLY A 539 -11.97 8.23 -15.74
N GLN A 540 -11.38 7.20 -15.10
CA GLN A 540 -10.57 6.18 -15.80
C GLN A 540 -11.37 5.36 -16.85
N PRO A 541 -12.58 4.84 -16.57
CA PRO A 541 -13.40 4.18 -17.57
C PRO A 541 -13.78 5.07 -18.76
N LEU A 542 -14.12 6.32 -18.51
CA LEU A 542 -14.45 7.28 -19.57
C LEU A 542 -13.24 7.59 -20.45
N GLU A 543 -12.09 7.81 -19.82
CA GLU A 543 -10.84 8.07 -20.50
C GLU A 543 -10.40 6.89 -21.37
N LEU A 544 -10.56 5.66 -20.88
CA LEU A 544 -10.27 4.47 -21.66
C LEU A 544 -11.18 4.32 -22.86
N LEU A 545 -12.52 4.54 -22.70
CA LEU A 545 -13.45 4.52 -23.84
C LEU A 545 -13.14 5.60 -24.88
N ARG A 546 -12.67 6.76 -24.42
CA ARG A 546 -12.28 7.86 -25.31
C ARG A 546 -11.00 7.52 -26.08
N ASN A 547 -9.96 7.08 -25.37
CA ASN A 547 -8.64 6.79 -25.96
C ASN A 547 -8.64 5.56 -26.87
N SER A 548 -9.46 4.55 -26.56
CA SER A 548 -9.67 3.38 -27.43
C SER A 548 -10.52 3.66 -28.68
N GLY A 549 -11.13 4.84 -28.78
CA GLY A 549 -12.07 5.16 -29.85
C GLY A 549 -13.44 4.49 -29.72
N ALA A 550 -13.67 3.72 -28.66
CA ALA A 550 -14.93 3.00 -28.45
C ALA A 550 -16.13 3.96 -28.32
N LEU A 551 -15.92 5.15 -27.75
CA LEU A 551 -16.96 6.17 -27.61
C LEU A 551 -17.49 6.64 -28.99
N LYS A 552 -16.64 6.66 -30.03
CA LYS A 552 -17.06 6.98 -31.42
C LYS A 552 -17.95 5.87 -32.00
N VAL A 553 -17.68 4.61 -31.66
CA VAL A 553 -18.45 3.45 -32.12
C VAL A 553 -19.80 3.35 -31.41
N LEU A 554 -19.81 3.61 -30.10
CA LEU A 554 -21.04 3.67 -29.30
C LEU A 554 -21.97 4.81 -29.75
N GLY A 555 -21.40 5.88 -30.28
CA GLY A 555 -22.09 7.11 -30.66
C GLY A 555 -22.14 8.10 -29.50
N PRO A 556 -21.66 9.34 -29.68
CA PRO A 556 -21.65 10.34 -28.63
C PRO A 556 -23.05 10.67 -28.09
N GLU A 557 -24.11 10.47 -28.92
CA GLU A 557 -25.51 10.62 -28.54
C GLU A 557 -26.03 9.52 -27.60
N ASN A 558 -25.25 8.48 -27.32
CA ASN A 558 -25.58 7.40 -26.41
C ASN A 558 -24.78 7.45 -25.10
N TYR A 559 -24.03 8.52 -24.87
CA TYR A 559 -23.32 8.75 -23.63
C TYR A 559 -23.86 10.03 -22.92
N PHE A 560 -24.12 9.93 -21.61
CA PHE A 560 -24.66 11.03 -20.79
C PHE A 560 -23.86 11.14 -19.49
N TYR A 561 -23.57 12.38 -19.10
CA TYR A 561 -22.91 12.66 -17.80
C TYR A 561 -23.86 12.56 -16.60
N ASP A 562 -25.18 12.62 -16.85
CA ASP A 562 -26.21 12.52 -15.84
C ASP A 562 -27.22 11.45 -16.21
N TYR A 563 -27.54 10.55 -15.29
CA TYR A 563 -28.51 9.46 -15.51
C TYR A 563 -29.90 10.00 -15.83
N ARG A 564 -30.30 11.11 -15.24
CA ARG A 564 -31.62 11.72 -15.48
C ARG A 564 -31.73 12.24 -16.92
N GLU A 565 -30.67 12.85 -17.43
CA GLU A 565 -30.62 13.29 -18.84
C GLU A 565 -30.73 12.09 -19.78
N ALA A 566 -30.02 10.99 -19.49
CA ALA A 566 -30.12 9.75 -20.25
C ALA A 566 -31.54 9.18 -20.26
N LEU A 567 -32.20 9.13 -19.09
CA LEU A 567 -33.55 8.62 -18.96
C LEU A 567 -34.57 9.50 -19.69
N LEU A 568 -34.43 10.82 -19.60
CA LEU A 568 -35.31 11.77 -20.32
C LEU A 568 -35.14 11.67 -21.84
N ASP A 569 -33.91 11.62 -22.37
CA ASP A 569 -33.64 11.48 -23.81
C ASP A 569 -34.19 10.16 -24.37
N VAL A 570 -34.00 9.07 -23.63
CA VAL A 570 -34.52 7.75 -24.04
C VAL A 570 -36.04 7.74 -24.05
N ASN A 571 -36.70 8.28 -23.02
CA ASN A 571 -38.16 8.36 -22.93
C ASN A 571 -38.76 9.27 -24.00
N GLU A 572 -38.16 10.43 -24.29
CA GLU A 572 -38.64 11.34 -25.34
C GLU A 572 -38.55 10.70 -26.72
N LYS A 573 -37.43 10.07 -27.07
CA LYS A 573 -37.26 9.38 -28.34
C LYS A 573 -38.24 8.21 -28.53
N LEU A 574 -38.52 7.46 -27.44
CA LEU A 574 -39.50 6.38 -27.52
C LEU A 574 -40.93 6.90 -27.70
N LEU A 575 -41.30 7.98 -27.03
CA LEU A 575 -42.65 8.59 -27.19
C LEU A 575 -42.89 9.16 -28.58
N THR A 576 -41.87 9.71 -29.23
CA THR A 576 -41.97 10.34 -30.55
C THR A 576 -41.91 9.33 -31.69
N THR A 577 -41.21 8.20 -31.52
CA THR A 577 -40.95 7.27 -32.64
C THR A 577 -41.68 5.94 -32.56
N THR A 578 -41.96 5.40 -31.38
CA THR A 578 -42.38 3.99 -31.27
C THR A 578 -43.56 3.75 -30.32
N CYS A 579 -44.06 4.74 -29.63
CA CYS A 579 -45.13 4.55 -28.63
C CYS A 579 -46.52 4.38 -29.32
N GLN A 580 -46.89 3.10 -29.57
CA GLN A 580 -48.24 2.75 -30.00
C GLN A 580 -49.22 2.48 -28.84
N GLY A 581 -48.83 2.86 -27.62
CA GLY A 581 -49.56 2.59 -26.38
C GLY A 581 -49.22 1.25 -25.74
N CYS A 582 -49.32 1.18 -24.43
CA CYS A 582 -49.15 -0.07 -23.69
C CYS A 582 -50.38 -0.96 -23.79
N SER A 583 -50.20 -2.21 -24.17
CA SER A 583 -51.27 -3.23 -24.32
C SER A 583 -52.02 -3.52 -22.98
N ALA A 584 -51.64 -2.95 -21.84
CA ALA A 584 -52.37 -3.03 -20.59
C ALA A 584 -53.68 -2.21 -20.58
N GLY A 585 -53.92 -1.38 -21.61
CA GLY A 585 -55.14 -0.56 -21.73
C GLY A 585 -56.14 -1.02 -22.82
N LEU A 586 -55.88 -2.12 -23.51
CA LEU A 586 -56.65 -2.57 -24.68
C LEU A 586 -57.82 -3.46 -24.29
N LYS A 587 -58.59 -3.15 -23.23
CA LYS A 587 -59.93 -3.65 -23.05
C LYS A 587 -60.87 -2.52 -22.60
N SER A 588 -61.12 -1.58 -23.46
CA SER A 588 -62.37 -0.82 -23.45
C SER A 588 -62.57 -0.18 -24.81
N ASN A 589 -63.70 -0.52 -25.45
CA ASN A 589 -64.23 0.11 -26.64
C ASN A 589 -64.55 1.58 -26.35
N VAL A 590 -63.59 2.48 -26.68
CA VAL A 590 -63.93 3.93 -26.81
C VAL A 590 -63.03 4.47 -27.94
N LYS A 591 -63.69 4.94 -28.94
CA LYS A 591 -63.13 5.76 -30.04
C LYS A 591 -62.54 7.05 -29.46
N ASP A 592 -61.38 7.42 -29.99
CA ASP A 592 -60.72 8.71 -29.76
C ASP A 592 -60.31 9.03 -28.35
N ASP A 593 -59.20 8.47 -27.94
CA ASP A 593 -58.17 9.15 -27.13
C ASP A 593 -57.10 8.11 -26.80
N GLY A 594 -55.86 8.33 -27.14
CA GLY A 594 -54.77 7.43 -26.81
C GLY A 594 -54.65 7.16 -25.30
N PRO A 595 -53.96 6.13 -24.86
CA PRO A 595 -54.05 5.57 -23.49
C PRO A 595 -53.78 6.63 -22.44
N ARG A 596 -54.83 6.98 -21.69
CA ARG A 596 -54.80 8.03 -20.63
C ARG A 596 -54.02 7.59 -19.38
N ASP A 597 -53.63 6.32 -19.28
CA ASP A 597 -53.00 5.75 -18.08
C ASP A 597 -51.50 5.57 -18.13
N CYS A 598 -50.81 6.11 -19.15
CA CYS A 598 -49.36 6.11 -19.12
C CYS A 598 -48.85 7.26 -18.23
N LYS A 599 -48.42 6.94 -17.01
CA LYS A 599 -47.84 7.89 -16.05
C LYS A 599 -46.70 8.72 -16.66
N LEU A 600 -45.96 8.18 -17.60
CA LEU A 600 -44.89 8.89 -18.32
C LEU A 600 -45.49 9.93 -19.28
N ARG A 601 -46.52 9.55 -20.07
CA ARG A 601 -47.21 10.46 -21.00
C ARG A 601 -47.95 11.56 -20.27
N SER A 602 -48.64 11.23 -19.17
CA SER A 602 -49.30 12.24 -18.32
C SER A 602 -48.31 13.17 -17.63
N ALA A 603 -47.19 12.70 -17.16
CA ALA A 603 -46.12 13.52 -16.56
C ALA A 603 -45.44 14.42 -17.59
N LEU A 604 -45.28 13.97 -18.85
CA LEU A 604 -44.67 14.74 -19.92
C LEU A 604 -45.70 15.68 -20.62
N LEU A 605 -47.01 15.34 -20.65
CA LEU A 605 -48.06 16.17 -21.25
C LEU A 605 -48.59 17.27 -20.32
N MET A 606 -48.49 17.12 -19.00
CA MET A 606 -48.90 18.16 -18.05
C MET A 606 -48.08 19.45 -18.13
N ASP A 607 -46.90 19.45 -18.76
CA ASP A 607 -46.05 20.64 -18.89
C ASP A 607 -45.34 20.78 -20.23
N ASN A 608 -46.02 20.41 -21.34
CA ASN A 608 -45.42 20.34 -22.68
C ASN A 608 -44.92 21.70 -23.23
N SER A 609 -45.38 22.81 -22.70
CA SER A 609 -44.89 24.14 -23.13
C SER A 609 -43.61 24.58 -22.38
N LYS A 610 -43.43 24.18 -21.13
CA LYS A 610 -42.27 24.52 -20.31
C LYS A 610 -41.16 23.46 -20.42
N LEU A 611 -41.50 22.15 -20.36
CA LEU A 611 -40.51 21.06 -20.38
C LEU A 611 -39.84 20.96 -21.74
N THR A 612 -40.61 21.04 -22.85
CA THR A 612 -40.06 21.05 -24.23
C THR A 612 -39.20 22.30 -24.48
N LYS A 613 -39.56 23.46 -23.92
CA LYS A 613 -38.71 24.67 -23.99
C LYS A 613 -37.45 24.52 -23.13
N ILE A 614 -37.55 23.89 -21.96
CA ILE A 614 -36.40 23.64 -21.08
C ILE A 614 -35.48 22.56 -21.66
N LEU A 615 -36.04 21.48 -22.22
CA LEU A 615 -35.28 20.39 -22.86
C LEU A 615 -34.64 20.85 -24.18
N LYS A 616 -35.38 21.60 -25.03
CA LYS A 616 -34.84 22.20 -26.25
C LYS A 616 -33.79 23.27 -25.94
N ALA A 617 -34.00 24.10 -24.95
CA ALA A 617 -33.00 25.05 -24.48
C ALA A 617 -31.80 24.36 -23.81
N ARG A 618 -31.99 23.16 -23.21
CA ARG A 618 -30.90 22.35 -22.68
C ARG A 618 -30.17 21.54 -23.75
N MET A 619 -30.88 20.91 -24.70
CA MET A 619 -30.28 20.26 -25.86
C MET A 619 -29.52 21.26 -26.73
N ASP A 620 -30.08 22.43 -27.03
CA ASP A 620 -29.37 23.56 -27.66
C ASP A 620 -28.20 24.06 -26.79
N ARG A 621 -28.34 24.01 -25.45
CA ARG A 621 -27.20 24.28 -24.55
C ARG A 621 -26.18 23.14 -24.55
N THR A 622 -26.61 21.87 -24.53
CA THR A 622 -25.67 20.71 -24.57
C THR A 622 -24.97 20.64 -25.91
N GLN A 623 -25.64 20.93 -27.01
CA GLN A 623 -25.05 21.03 -28.34
C GLN A 623 -24.27 22.35 -28.53
N LYS A 624 -24.70 23.44 -27.98
CA LYS A 624 -23.90 24.68 -27.85
C LYS A 624 -22.85 24.57 -26.76
N MET A 625 -23.06 23.78 -25.72
CA MET A 625 -21.99 23.41 -24.79
C MET A 625 -20.95 22.51 -25.42
N LEU A 626 -21.30 21.51 -26.23
CA LEU A 626 -20.31 20.73 -26.99
C LEU A 626 -19.59 21.56 -28.06
N THR A 627 -20.24 22.49 -28.72
CA THR A 627 -19.63 23.42 -29.70
C THR A 627 -19.16 24.73 -29.11
N GLY A 628 -19.85 25.29 -28.14
CA GLY A 628 -19.49 26.54 -27.45
C GLY A 628 -18.64 26.33 -26.18
N GLN A 629 -18.60 25.12 -25.61
CA GLN A 629 -17.61 24.77 -24.59
C GLN A 629 -16.20 24.73 -25.17
N PHE A 630 -16.03 24.32 -26.44
CA PHE A 630 -14.71 24.42 -27.09
C PHE A 630 -14.24 25.88 -27.24
N GLU A 631 -15.14 26.85 -27.43
CA GLU A 631 -14.74 28.25 -27.49
C GLU A 631 -14.68 28.94 -26.12
N ALA A 632 -15.57 28.60 -25.18
CA ALA A 632 -15.53 29.11 -23.83
C ALA A 632 -14.36 28.50 -23.04
N ILE A 633 -14.10 27.17 -23.18
CA ILE A 633 -12.93 26.49 -22.66
C ILE A 633 -11.64 27.07 -23.26
N LYS A 634 -11.60 27.37 -24.58
CA LYS A 634 -10.43 28.07 -25.16
C LYS A 634 -10.20 29.46 -24.57
N ARG A 635 -11.25 30.23 -24.29
CA ARG A 635 -11.11 31.55 -23.65
C ARG A 635 -10.66 31.44 -22.18
N ASP A 636 -11.22 30.52 -21.41
CA ASP A 636 -10.85 30.34 -20.02
C ASP A 636 -9.47 29.71 -19.87
N MET A 637 -9.09 28.77 -20.76
CA MET A 637 -7.76 28.18 -20.77
C MET A 637 -6.65 29.18 -21.07
N SER A 638 -6.93 30.24 -21.83
CA SER A 638 -5.93 31.30 -22.09
C SER A 638 -5.58 32.13 -20.82
N ARG A 639 -6.40 32.06 -19.79
CA ARG A 639 -6.22 32.71 -18.48
C ARG A 639 -5.65 31.76 -17.41
N LEU A 640 -5.37 30.51 -17.76
CA LEU A 640 -4.89 29.47 -16.85
C LEU A 640 -3.48 29.04 -17.24
N VAL A 641 -2.66 28.80 -16.23
CA VAL A 641 -1.35 28.18 -16.36
C VAL A 641 -1.46 26.70 -16.01
N PRO A 642 -1.33 25.78 -16.99
CA PRO A 642 -1.34 24.35 -16.72
C PRO A 642 -0.06 23.93 -16.00
N VAL A 643 -0.19 23.14 -14.95
CA VAL A 643 0.94 22.58 -14.22
C VAL A 643 0.95 21.05 -14.44
N ARG A 644 1.77 20.59 -15.37
CA ARG A 644 1.90 19.17 -15.73
C ARG A 644 3.22 18.56 -15.27
N GLY A 645 4.23 19.39 -15.01
CA GLY A 645 5.55 19.02 -14.56
C GLY A 645 6.06 19.95 -13.46
N GLU A 646 7.14 19.58 -12.81
CA GLU A 646 7.75 20.38 -11.74
C GLU A 646 8.29 21.71 -12.28
N ASP A 647 8.70 21.73 -13.54
CA ASP A 647 9.23 22.92 -14.22
C ASP A 647 8.14 23.96 -14.53
N ASP A 648 6.88 23.52 -14.63
CA ASP A 648 5.73 24.41 -14.84
C ASP A 648 5.34 25.18 -13.57
N ILE A 649 5.89 24.82 -12.40
CA ILE A 649 5.62 25.51 -11.14
C ILE A 649 6.55 26.75 -11.08
N PRO A 650 5.98 27.96 -10.92
CA PRO A 650 6.77 29.17 -10.77
C PRO A 650 7.83 29.04 -9.68
N GLU A 651 9.05 29.55 -9.92
CA GLU A 651 10.18 29.38 -9.00
C GLU A 651 9.87 29.84 -7.57
N ALA A 652 9.13 30.92 -7.44
CA ALA A 652 8.69 31.45 -6.14
C ALA A 652 7.76 30.49 -5.36
N LEU A 653 7.13 29.52 -6.01
CA LEU A 653 6.24 28.53 -5.39
C LEU A 653 6.86 27.14 -5.26
N ARG A 654 8.04 26.86 -5.86
CA ARG A 654 8.64 25.50 -5.92
C ARG A 654 8.97 24.91 -4.56
N GLU A 655 9.42 25.70 -3.61
CA GLU A 655 9.77 25.25 -2.25
C GLU A 655 8.65 25.53 -1.23
N THR A 656 7.43 25.70 -1.68
CA THR A 656 6.28 26.00 -0.82
C THR A 656 5.31 24.84 -0.76
N PRO A 657 4.42 24.78 0.27
CA PRO A 657 3.34 23.80 0.36
C PRO A 657 2.36 23.83 -0.82
N ILE A 658 2.33 24.91 -1.58
CA ILE A 658 1.55 25.03 -2.83
C ILE A 658 2.11 24.11 -3.91
N SER A 659 3.43 24.00 -4.04
CA SER A 659 4.07 23.04 -4.95
C SER A 659 3.69 21.60 -4.60
N THR A 660 3.67 21.28 -3.31
CA THR A 660 3.25 19.95 -2.84
C THR A 660 1.80 19.64 -3.23
N LEU A 661 0.88 20.59 -3.07
CA LEU A 661 -0.52 20.45 -3.50
C LEU A 661 -0.62 20.17 -5.00
N LEU A 662 0.08 20.94 -5.83
CA LEU A 662 0.07 20.80 -7.29
C LEU A 662 0.69 19.46 -7.73
N LYS A 663 1.82 19.05 -7.12
CA LYS A 663 2.46 17.76 -7.39
C LYS A 663 1.55 16.58 -7.01
N CYS A 664 0.91 16.64 -5.85
CA CYS A 664 -0.01 15.59 -5.41
C CYS A 664 -1.23 15.49 -6.32
N GLN A 665 -1.87 16.61 -6.64
CA GLN A 665 -3.13 16.61 -7.39
C GLN A 665 -2.92 16.34 -8.87
N ASN A 666 -1.95 16.99 -9.51
CA ASN A 666 -1.77 16.95 -10.96
C ASN A 666 -0.85 15.83 -11.44
N MET A 667 0.16 15.45 -10.63
CA MET A 667 1.20 14.49 -11.02
C MET A 667 1.10 13.17 -10.24
N GLY A 668 0.20 13.06 -9.26
CA GLY A 668 0.08 11.88 -8.40
C GLY A 668 1.31 11.62 -7.52
N GLN A 669 2.17 12.62 -7.36
CA GLN A 669 3.38 12.51 -6.56
C GLN A 669 3.04 12.79 -5.09
N ILE A 670 2.87 11.73 -4.29
CA ILE A 670 2.69 11.85 -2.85
C ILE A 670 4.06 11.82 -2.21
N ASP A 671 4.57 12.96 -1.78
CA ASP A 671 5.80 13.02 -1.00
C ASP A 671 5.52 12.55 0.44
N SER A 672 6.24 11.50 0.86
CA SER A 672 6.10 10.91 2.19
C SER A 672 6.88 11.66 3.28
N SER A 673 7.60 12.72 2.91
CA SER A 673 8.42 13.55 3.83
C SER A 673 7.67 14.71 4.47
N LEU A 674 6.33 14.61 4.57
CA LEU A 674 5.50 15.71 5.07
C LEU A 674 5.63 15.91 6.57
N SER A 675 5.62 17.18 6.95
CA SER A 675 5.64 17.70 8.31
C SER A 675 4.57 17.07 9.21
N ASP A 676 4.89 16.89 10.49
CA ASP A 676 3.95 16.39 11.52
C ASP A 676 2.78 17.37 11.80
N SER A 677 2.77 18.53 11.18
CA SER A 677 1.76 19.58 11.33
C SER A 677 1.37 20.15 9.96
N PRO A 678 0.09 20.55 9.77
CA PRO A 678 -0.37 21.17 8.53
C PRO A 678 0.40 22.47 8.21
N GLU A 679 0.91 22.58 7.00
CA GLU A 679 1.65 23.75 6.51
C GLU A 679 0.84 24.58 5.51
N LEU A 680 -0.34 24.09 5.12
CA LEU A 680 -1.19 24.68 4.10
C LEU A 680 -2.62 24.82 4.60
N ILE A 681 -3.27 25.91 4.20
CA ILE A 681 -4.74 26.06 4.29
C ILE A 681 -5.32 25.93 2.90
N ILE A 682 -6.40 25.17 2.75
CA ILE A 682 -7.14 25.04 1.50
C ILE A 682 -8.55 25.59 1.69
N GLY A 683 -8.85 26.69 1.00
CA GLY A 683 -10.19 27.24 0.88
C GLY A 683 -10.85 26.75 -0.40
N MET A 684 -11.95 25.99 -0.30
CA MET A 684 -12.61 25.44 -1.48
C MET A 684 -14.13 25.41 -1.35
N CYS A 685 -14.81 25.22 -2.49
CA CYS A 685 -16.27 25.12 -2.52
C CYS A 685 -16.76 23.85 -1.81
N ILE A 686 -18.00 23.88 -1.29
CA ILE A 686 -18.70 22.74 -0.70
C ILE A 686 -19.12 21.67 -1.71
N ASP A 687 -18.95 21.90 -3.00
CA ASP A 687 -19.33 20.98 -4.06
C ASP A 687 -18.60 19.63 -3.88
N TYR A 688 -19.37 18.55 -3.72
CA TYR A 688 -18.88 17.20 -3.43
C TYR A 688 -18.20 16.51 -4.62
N ARG A 689 -18.39 17.01 -5.84
CA ARG A 689 -17.77 16.45 -7.07
C ARG A 689 -16.27 16.60 -7.10
N LYS A 690 -15.68 17.31 -6.12
CA LYS A 690 -14.26 17.53 -6.01
C LYS A 690 -13.65 16.70 -4.92
N SER A 691 -12.66 15.92 -5.27
CA SER A 691 -11.76 15.26 -4.33
C SER A 691 -10.34 15.74 -4.62
N LEU A 692 -9.67 16.30 -3.62
CA LEU A 692 -8.25 16.57 -3.71
C LEU A 692 -7.47 15.36 -3.25
N THR A 693 -6.46 14.99 -4.01
CA THR A 693 -5.51 13.94 -3.64
C THR A 693 -4.43 14.57 -2.77
N LEU A 694 -4.58 14.45 -1.46
CA LEU A 694 -3.66 15.03 -0.48
C LEU A 694 -3.17 13.97 0.49
N PRO A 695 -1.91 14.08 0.95
CA PRO A 695 -1.43 13.29 2.07
C PRO A 695 -2.22 13.61 3.35
N GLN A 696 -2.26 12.66 4.28
CA GLN A 696 -2.90 12.90 5.58
C GLN A 696 -2.14 14.00 6.33
N ASN A 697 -2.89 14.87 6.99
CA ASN A 697 -2.40 15.97 7.84
C ASN A 697 -1.58 17.08 7.13
N CYS A 698 -1.59 17.15 5.80
CA CYS A 698 -0.83 18.20 5.09
C CYS A 698 -1.52 19.57 5.06
N ALA A 699 -2.84 19.63 5.22
CA ALA A 699 -3.58 20.88 5.10
C ALA A 699 -4.83 20.95 5.97
N TYR A 700 -5.18 22.17 6.43
CA TYR A 700 -6.51 22.49 6.92
C TYR A 700 -7.42 22.82 5.74
N VAL A 701 -8.57 22.16 5.64
CA VAL A 701 -9.53 22.38 4.53
C VAL A 701 -10.76 23.11 5.05
N ILE A 702 -11.00 24.28 4.50
CA ILE A 702 -12.20 25.10 4.78
C ILE A 702 -13.11 25.05 3.56
N ARG A 703 -14.29 24.47 3.70
CA ARG A 703 -15.29 24.39 2.62
C ARG A 703 -16.36 25.43 2.80
N ARG A 704 -16.55 26.25 1.77
CA ARG A 704 -17.56 27.32 1.73
C ARG A 704 -18.23 27.39 0.37
N THR A 705 -19.46 27.91 0.32
CA THR A 705 -20.21 28.07 -0.91
C THR A 705 -19.46 28.99 -1.90
N GLY A 706 -19.16 28.48 -3.10
CA GLY A 706 -18.41 29.23 -4.13
C GLY A 706 -16.95 29.53 -3.78
N ALA A 707 -16.35 28.87 -2.79
CA ALA A 707 -15.03 29.20 -2.23
C ALA A 707 -14.95 30.64 -1.65
N ASN A 708 -16.08 31.25 -1.32
CA ASN A 708 -16.16 32.57 -0.72
C ASN A 708 -15.84 32.47 0.78
N MET A 709 -14.72 33.04 1.21
CA MET A 709 -14.22 32.96 2.59
C MET A 709 -14.82 34.03 3.51
N GLN A 710 -15.72 34.89 3.04
CA GLN A 710 -16.42 35.88 3.88
C GLN A 710 -17.19 35.20 5.02
N GLY A 711 -16.95 35.65 6.24
CA GLY A 711 -17.49 35.07 7.47
C GLY A 711 -16.71 33.80 7.97
N SER A 712 -15.53 33.51 7.40
CA SER A 712 -14.60 32.53 7.90
C SER A 712 -13.27 33.12 8.37
N GLU A 713 -13.21 34.47 8.46
CA GLU A 713 -12.00 35.20 8.80
C GLU A 713 -11.42 34.75 10.17
N PHE A 714 -12.30 34.47 11.15
CA PHE A 714 -11.87 33.96 12.44
C PHE A 714 -11.21 32.56 12.34
N SER A 715 -11.81 31.66 11.56
CA SER A 715 -11.23 30.32 11.34
C SER A 715 -9.90 30.38 10.59
N LEU A 716 -9.79 31.33 9.64
CA LEU A 716 -8.53 31.60 8.94
C LEU A 716 -7.47 32.18 9.89
N ALA A 717 -7.84 33.14 10.72
CA ALA A 717 -6.95 33.72 11.72
C ALA A 717 -6.43 32.67 12.71
N LEU A 718 -7.30 31.75 13.13
CA LEU A 718 -6.91 30.64 14.02
C LEU A 718 -5.91 29.69 13.34
N ALA A 719 -6.14 29.32 12.10
CA ALA A 719 -5.21 28.47 11.35
C ALA A 719 -3.85 29.18 11.07
N LEU A 720 -3.90 30.47 10.71
CA LEU A 720 -2.69 31.28 10.52
C LEU A 720 -1.91 31.50 11.83
N SER A 721 -2.60 31.55 13.00
CA SER A 721 -1.95 31.66 14.30
C SER A 721 -1.12 30.41 14.67
N ALA A 722 -1.37 29.28 14.03
CA ALA A 722 -0.55 28.06 14.13
C ALA A 722 0.77 28.12 13.32
N GLY A 723 1.05 29.27 12.68
CA GLY A 723 2.31 29.47 11.93
C GLY A 723 2.22 29.17 10.44
N ILE A 724 1.04 28.88 9.92
CA ILE A 724 0.85 28.59 8.48
C ILE A 724 0.94 29.90 7.70
N LYS A 725 1.70 29.86 6.58
CA LYS A 725 1.94 31.06 5.74
C LYS A 725 1.27 31.00 4.36
N TYR A 726 0.78 29.83 3.95
CA TYR A 726 0.26 29.61 2.61
C TYR A 726 -1.18 29.13 2.63
N MET A 727 -2.00 29.72 1.75
CA MET A 727 -3.36 29.28 1.51
C MET A 727 -3.62 29.14 0.01
N ALA A 728 -4.10 27.95 -0.41
CA ALA A 728 -4.66 27.74 -1.73
C ALA A 728 -6.16 28.06 -1.73
N LEU A 729 -6.59 29.00 -2.56
CA LEU A 729 -8.00 29.35 -2.73
C LEU A 729 -8.51 28.71 -4.03
N ILE A 730 -9.22 27.58 -3.90
CA ILE A 730 -9.59 26.74 -5.03
C ILE A 730 -11.03 27.02 -5.46
N ALA A 731 -11.21 27.76 -6.52
CA ALA A 731 -12.47 27.86 -7.25
C ALA A 731 -12.63 26.66 -8.21
N HIS A 732 -13.76 26.53 -8.87
CA HIS A 732 -13.98 25.53 -9.90
C HIS A 732 -14.93 26.03 -10.98
N ASN A 733 -14.78 25.44 -12.16
CA ASN A 733 -15.77 25.63 -13.22
C ASN A 733 -17.12 24.99 -12.84
N HIS A 734 -18.19 25.43 -13.47
CA HIS A 734 -19.56 24.97 -13.20
C HIS A 734 -20.04 25.11 -11.74
N CYS A 735 -19.58 26.13 -11.04
CA CYS A 735 -20.06 26.44 -9.69
C CYS A 735 -21.52 26.85 -9.70
N ILE A 736 -22.34 26.24 -8.85
CA ILE A 736 -23.77 26.60 -8.69
C ILE A 736 -23.95 28.09 -8.29
N MET A 737 -22.94 28.65 -7.62
CA MET A 737 -22.96 30.03 -7.14
C MET A 737 -22.64 31.07 -8.19
N SER A 738 -22.26 30.68 -9.42
CA SER A 738 -22.15 31.63 -10.53
C SER A 738 -23.50 32.17 -11.03
N ASP A 739 -24.59 31.52 -10.69
CA ASP A 739 -25.94 32.01 -10.93
C ASP A 739 -26.94 31.35 -9.97
N PRO A 740 -26.90 31.70 -8.67
CA PRO A 740 -27.72 31.04 -7.67
C PRO A 740 -29.22 31.26 -7.89
N HIS A 741 -29.62 32.38 -8.51
CA HIS A 741 -31.04 32.70 -8.75
C HIS A 741 -31.73 31.70 -9.68
N LYS A 742 -31.03 31.04 -10.57
CA LYS A 742 -31.57 29.93 -11.37
C LYS A 742 -31.97 28.70 -10.55
N LYS A 743 -31.51 28.58 -9.33
CA LYS A 743 -31.82 27.45 -8.41
C LYS A 743 -32.78 27.83 -7.29
N ARG A 744 -33.31 29.07 -7.29
CA ARG A 744 -34.18 29.60 -6.24
C ARG A 744 -35.40 28.71 -6.02
N ASP A 745 -36.12 28.39 -7.06
CA ASP A 745 -37.38 27.64 -6.97
C ASP A 745 -37.15 26.21 -6.53
N ASP A 746 -36.08 25.57 -7.02
CA ASP A 746 -35.66 24.25 -6.57
C ASP A 746 -35.24 24.23 -5.08
N PHE A 747 -34.53 25.26 -4.63
CA PHE A 747 -34.13 25.46 -3.25
C PHE A 747 -35.31 25.60 -2.31
N VAL A 748 -36.24 26.53 -2.66
CA VAL A 748 -37.44 26.79 -1.87
C VAL A 748 -38.32 25.54 -1.79
N LYS A 749 -38.51 24.85 -2.92
CA LYS A 749 -39.29 23.64 -2.99
C LYS A 749 -38.66 22.51 -2.15
N SER A 750 -37.34 22.32 -2.22
CA SER A 750 -36.66 21.28 -1.45
C SER A 750 -36.72 21.53 0.05
N LEU A 751 -36.50 22.77 0.51
CA LEU A 751 -36.62 23.09 1.95
C LEU A 751 -38.05 22.91 2.45
N SER A 752 -39.04 23.27 1.63
CA SER A 752 -40.44 23.13 2.00
C SER A 752 -40.88 21.67 2.03
N THR A 753 -40.51 20.86 1.03
CA THR A 753 -40.98 19.44 0.93
C THR A 753 -40.19 18.48 1.80
N ILE A 754 -38.86 18.70 1.96
CA ILE A 754 -38.01 17.77 2.68
C ILE A 754 -37.87 18.14 4.16
N HIS A 755 -37.76 19.43 4.45
CA HIS A 755 -37.49 19.93 5.79
C HIS A 755 -38.63 20.67 6.45
N GLY A 756 -39.82 20.74 5.80
CA GLY A 756 -41.04 21.29 6.37
C GLY A 756 -41.02 22.81 6.56
N TRP A 757 -40.13 23.55 5.87
CA TRP A 757 -40.13 25.01 5.93
C TRP A 757 -41.36 25.60 5.24
N GLU A 758 -41.87 26.72 5.76
CA GLU A 758 -42.88 27.48 5.03
C GLU A 758 -42.29 28.04 3.74
N VAL A 759 -43.02 27.92 2.62
CA VAL A 759 -42.54 28.36 1.29
C VAL A 759 -42.10 29.83 1.30
N ALA A 760 -42.85 30.71 1.99
CA ALA A 760 -42.52 32.12 2.11
C ALA A 760 -41.27 32.38 2.97
N GLU A 761 -41.01 31.51 3.96
CA GLU A 761 -39.83 31.60 4.81
C GLU A 761 -38.57 31.12 4.05
N ALA A 762 -38.66 29.98 3.37
CA ALA A 762 -37.58 29.45 2.54
C ALA A 762 -37.20 30.45 1.42
N ALA A 763 -38.19 31.09 0.80
CA ALA A 763 -37.95 32.12 -0.21
C ALA A 763 -37.23 33.34 0.36
N ARG A 764 -37.71 33.89 1.50
CA ARG A 764 -37.05 35.01 2.18
C ARG A 764 -35.63 34.70 2.61
N PHE A 765 -35.40 33.49 3.10
CA PHE A 765 -34.04 33.01 3.47
C PHE A 765 -33.14 33.00 2.25
N PHE A 766 -33.59 32.42 1.13
CA PHE A 766 -32.82 32.40 -0.11
C PHE A 766 -32.48 33.82 -0.58
N ASP A 767 -33.49 34.68 -0.73
CA ASP A 767 -33.33 36.03 -1.25
C ASP A 767 -32.40 36.90 -0.38
N LYS A 768 -32.41 36.67 0.94
CA LYS A 768 -31.52 37.35 1.88
C LYS A 768 -30.06 36.92 1.73
N HIS A 769 -29.79 35.67 1.40
CA HIS A 769 -28.45 35.11 1.47
C HIS A 769 -27.80 34.80 0.11
N ALA A 770 -28.57 34.61 -0.96
CA ALA A 770 -28.04 34.23 -2.27
C ALA A 770 -27.18 35.33 -2.90
N SER A 771 -27.67 36.57 -2.91
CA SER A 771 -26.98 37.72 -3.54
C SER A 771 -25.63 38.05 -2.88
N SER A 772 -25.49 37.77 -1.57
CA SER A 772 -24.23 38.02 -0.86
C SER A 772 -23.19 36.93 -1.12
N ARG A 773 -23.57 35.84 -1.78
CA ARG A 773 -22.71 34.68 -2.07
C ARG A 773 -22.59 34.35 -3.55
N GLU A 774 -23.18 35.14 -4.38
CA GLU A 774 -23.09 35.03 -5.84
C GLU A 774 -21.69 35.38 -6.30
N ILE A 775 -21.17 34.56 -7.21
CA ILE A 775 -19.88 34.77 -7.88
C ILE A 775 -20.15 34.95 -9.37
N SER A 776 -19.69 36.06 -9.96
CA SER A 776 -19.92 36.38 -11.37
C SER A 776 -19.11 35.45 -12.30
N ASP A 777 -17.85 35.28 -11.97
CA ASP A 777 -16.89 34.43 -12.66
C ASP A 777 -15.99 33.78 -11.62
N ALA A 778 -15.66 32.48 -11.80
CA ALA A 778 -14.89 31.71 -10.83
C ALA A 778 -13.41 32.16 -10.76
N ILE A 779 -12.85 32.58 -11.90
CA ILE A 779 -11.46 33.06 -12.00
C ILE A 779 -11.36 34.43 -11.37
N ASP A 780 -12.16 35.39 -11.85
CA ASP A 780 -12.15 36.79 -11.35
C ASP A 780 -12.46 36.84 -9.86
N PHE A 781 -13.42 36.04 -9.41
CA PHE A 781 -13.80 35.96 -8.01
C PHE A 781 -12.64 35.45 -7.15
N SER A 782 -11.98 34.37 -7.55
CA SER A 782 -10.89 33.79 -6.74
C SER A 782 -9.69 34.73 -6.64
N VAL A 783 -9.35 35.45 -7.71
CA VAL A 783 -8.30 36.49 -7.68
C VAL A 783 -8.69 37.65 -6.76
N LYS A 784 -9.95 38.14 -6.87
CA LYS A 784 -10.45 39.20 -6.01
C LYS A 784 -10.45 38.81 -4.53
N GLU A 785 -10.89 37.61 -4.22
CA GLU A 785 -10.93 37.10 -2.86
C GLU A 785 -9.53 36.86 -2.29
N SER A 786 -8.59 36.32 -3.09
CA SER A 786 -7.18 36.21 -2.75
C SER A 786 -6.61 37.59 -2.36
N ARG A 787 -6.81 38.62 -3.18
CA ARG A 787 -6.35 39.98 -2.89
C ARG A 787 -7.02 40.59 -1.65
N ARG A 788 -8.32 40.29 -1.39
CA ARG A 788 -9.01 40.70 -0.18
C ARG A 788 -8.37 40.10 1.08
N LEU A 789 -8.09 38.80 1.03
CA LEU A 789 -7.49 38.07 2.15
C LEU A 789 -6.04 38.50 2.39
N SER A 790 -5.24 38.73 1.34
CA SER A 790 -3.88 39.27 1.45
C SER A 790 -3.82 40.64 2.11
N LYS A 791 -4.81 41.47 1.87
CA LYS A 791 -4.93 42.78 2.56
C LYS A 791 -5.28 42.62 4.04
N LEU A 792 -6.09 41.63 4.38
CA LEU A 792 -6.56 41.38 5.75
C LEU A 792 -5.46 40.69 6.61
N PHE A 793 -4.74 39.74 6.04
CA PHE A 793 -3.75 38.92 6.73
C PHE A 793 -2.36 39.18 6.15
N LYS A 794 -1.71 40.24 6.60
CA LYS A 794 -0.34 40.56 6.20
C LYS A 794 0.65 39.49 6.63
N GLY A 795 1.48 39.02 5.71
CA GLY A 795 2.50 37.98 5.96
C GLY A 795 2.08 36.55 5.61
N ALA A 796 0.84 36.36 5.10
CA ALA A 796 0.39 35.09 4.51
C ALA A 796 0.18 35.27 3.00
N THR A 797 0.50 34.23 2.23
CA THR A 797 0.36 34.19 0.77
C THR A 797 -0.92 33.42 0.39
N PHE A 798 -1.79 34.06 -0.36
CA PHE A 798 -3.06 33.48 -0.81
C PHE A 798 -3.01 33.25 -2.31
N VAL A 799 -2.94 31.98 -2.73
CA VAL A 799 -2.77 31.57 -4.12
C VAL A 799 -4.13 31.16 -4.71
N PRO A 800 -4.71 31.94 -5.64
CA PRO A 800 -5.95 31.57 -6.31
C PRO A 800 -5.68 30.50 -7.37
N MET A 801 -6.52 29.47 -7.38
CA MET A 801 -6.44 28.34 -8.31
C MET A 801 -7.82 28.00 -8.87
N LEU A 802 -7.84 27.43 -10.06
CA LEU A 802 -9.04 26.85 -10.64
C LEU A 802 -8.90 25.32 -10.72
N PHE A 803 -9.90 24.63 -10.20
CA PHE A 803 -10.05 23.20 -10.37
C PHE A 803 -10.99 22.94 -11.54
N LEU A 804 -10.53 22.28 -12.59
CA LEU A 804 -11.37 21.85 -13.68
C LEU A 804 -11.94 20.45 -13.35
N ILE A 805 -13.27 20.33 -13.40
CA ILE A 805 -13.97 19.07 -13.06
C ILE A 805 -13.73 18.03 -14.14
N GLU A 806 -13.49 18.44 -15.37
CA GLU A 806 -13.37 17.59 -16.54
C GLU A 806 -12.07 16.76 -16.55
N ASP A 807 -10.97 17.33 -16.09
CA ASP A 807 -9.66 16.67 -16.09
C ASP A 807 -9.11 16.40 -14.68
N ASN A 808 -9.85 16.84 -13.65
CA ASN A 808 -9.46 16.67 -12.25
C ASN A 808 -8.11 17.32 -11.87
N MET A 809 -7.73 18.38 -12.57
CA MET A 809 -6.46 19.09 -12.38
C MET A 809 -6.66 20.47 -11.75
N LEU A 810 -5.62 20.94 -11.06
CA LEU A 810 -5.50 22.29 -10.54
C LEU A 810 -4.69 23.15 -11.50
N TYR A 811 -5.19 24.35 -11.78
CA TYR A 811 -4.54 25.34 -12.64
C TYR A 811 -4.24 26.59 -11.83
N LEU A 812 -3.07 27.17 -12.04
CA LEU A 812 -2.77 28.52 -11.56
C LEU A 812 -3.46 29.55 -12.45
N ILE A 813 -3.80 30.72 -11.88
CA ILE A 813 -4.46 31.80 -12.63
C ILE A 813 -3.40 32.75 -13.13
N LYS A 814 -3.35 32.92 -14.46
CA LYS A 814 -2.36 33.69 -15.18
C LYS A 814 -2.23 35.11 -14.67
N ASP A 815 -3.35 35.85 -14.58
CA ASP A 815 -3.38 37.23 -14.13
C ASP A 815 -2.76 37.42 -12.72
N TRP A 816 -2.91 36.44 -11.86
CA TRP A 816 -2.33 36.49 -10.51
C TRP A 816 -0.82 36.17 -10.53
N VAL A 817 -0.40 35.20 -11.37
CA VAL A 817 1.00 34.85 -11.53
C VAL A 817 1.82 36.02 -12.08
N GLU A 818 1.29 36.74 -13.07
CA GLU A 818 1.90 37.93 -13.66
C GLU A 818 2.04 39.07 -12.65
N ASP A 819 0.95 39.36 -11.94
CA ASP A 819 0.87 40.50 -11.01
C ASP A 819 1.69 40.31 -9.73
N GLU A 820 1.64 39.09 -9.14
CA GLU A 820 2.22 38.85 -7.81
C GLU A 820 3.61 38.20 -7.85
N LEU A 821 3.94 37.47 -8.93
CA LEU A 821 5.21 36.74 -9.04
C LEU A 821 6.17 37.34 -10.08
N GLY A 822 5.71 38.32 -10.89
CA GLY A 822 6.55 39.13 -11.78
C GLY A 822 7.21 38.39 -12.95
N LYS A 823 6.61 37.28 -13.42
CA LYS A 823 7.07 36.53 -14.60
C LYS A 823 6.03 36.56 -15.71
N ASP A 824 6.51 36.75 -16.95
CA ASP A 824 5.66 36.59 -18.13
C ASP A 824 5.33 35.11 -18.32
N PRO A 825 4.05 34.69 -18.24
CA PRO A 825 3.65 33.30 -18.42
C PRO A 825 3.86 32.76 -19.84
N LEU A 826 4.11 33.62 -20.81
CA LEU A 826 4.42 33.24 -22.19
C LEU A 826 5.81 32.59 -22.33
N GLU A 827 6.78 32.94 -21.49
CA GLU A 827 8.06 32.21 -21.42
C GLU A 827 7.91 30.77 -20.93
N ILE A 828 6.83 30.47 -20.20
CA ILE A 828 6.54 29.12 -19.72
C ILE A 828 5.72 28.32 -20.76
N ALA A 829 4.97 29.00 -21.63
CA ALA A 829 4.10 28.37 -22.62
C ALA A 829 4.74 28.20 -24.01
N GLU A 830 5.72 28.99 -24.38
CA GLU A 830 6.43 28.87 -25.65
C GLU A 830 7.44 27.71 -25.72
N ASP A 831 7.94 27.22 -24.59
CA ASP A 831 8.75 26.00 -24.52
C ASP A 831 7.89 24.69 -24.56
N LEU A 832 6.59 24.80 -24.52
CA LEU A 832 5.66 23.70 -24.68
C LEU A 832 5.06 23.76 -26.08
N ASP A 833 5.73 23.13 -27.02
CA ASP A 833 5.21 22.82 -28.36
C ASP A 833 3.85 22.11 -28.25
N VAL A 834 2.78 22.90 -28.20
CA VAL A 834 1.40 22.41 -28.25
C VAL A 834 1.07 22.09 -29.71
N GLY A 835 1.86 21.15 -30.26
CA GLY A 835 1.59 20.55 -31.55
C GLY A 835 0.31 19.72 -31.45
N GLU A 836 -0.72 20.17 -32.17
CA GLU A 836 -1.79 19.44 -32.90
C GLU A 836 -2.27 18.04 -32.41
N SER A 837 -2.13 17.63 -31.13
CA SER A 837 -2.64 16.32 -30.68
C SER A 837 -3.91 16.38 -29.84
N LEU A 838 -4.68 17.47 -29.92
CA LEU A 838 -6.00 17.60 -29.28
C LEU A 838 -7.04 18.15 -30.26
N VAL A 839 -7.12 17.48 -31.45
CA VAL A 839 -8.31 17.58 -32.33
C VAL A 839 -8.95 16.21 -32.41
#